data_0993b691a084d439b86a3140581f3c93
#
_entry.id   0993b691a084d439b86a3140581f3c93
#
_cell.length_a   1.000
_cell.length_b   1.000
_cell.length_c   1.000
_cell.angle_alpha   90.00
_cell.angle_beta   90.00
_cell.angle_gamma   90.00
#
_symmetry.space_group_name_H-M   'P 1'
#
loop_
_entity.id
_entity.type
_entity.pdbx_description
1 polymer ?
#
loop_
_entity_poly.entity_id
_entity_poly.type
_entity_poly.pdbx_seq_one_letter_code
_entity_poly.pdbx_strand_id
1 'polypeptide(L)'
;LTILSSILLTTSLLTIKSNAQDSIYQTYIKPIPKAYNLQELPKEVQEDIQSIQNMKYLKLKTSSDYEIAISNNDGTYSYVQSEDNLNLAIDIADNLKNAKNQGIPVVINKEGLVIYATEGIGRIVKIIDGNVDTTNNYTTNVYKTSELKSPEHTYINHGYIDDVPIIEDNGDVVKIEVSGYTGYIKKQEDDGSLNIITVPMNKVNNLSHYTVNSNNELVHAISSDITSTPKYSYQTLGPAPNFMKQNTKYYSYDGNYFYTDINQLISDAKLDNHNNAINSNNPYYNYYQYLPGRSKTSYTADDINKYFEQYTPSDSLLRNTGSYFIKAQNEYGTNATLLVGIAMNESDRGTSNLAKTKFNVFGTNAKDGYVEGADKFFSIEECIIRVSNYSFSNGYFNPKSWKYNSSSLGNKNIGANVRYASDPFWSEKAISRMYQLDKFLGEDTGLKDYNRYLLGMYTNETSVKNTLNKELYSILPQNTRTKNTCKGQVGDTTIVLNEKDINNYSVRPDRIVPMTETNINGDGTYLWDREGIVSKNNVKLINEVANPNTDFSWHWAKSYIIDGMNKGWIDTTNTFNPEKFITRAEFVKIVNRAFNFTESKDETFKDVNPNDWFYDEIRIAVKVGYINGRDKDTFAPNDSITRQEAAKIIGYITNKIDYNYTNISSFNDGSSVAQWAKPYVEGVLKAGYMNGYRSDNTFKPSDNIKRAEAVTILSRAKI
;
A
#
# COMPACT_ATOMS: atom_id res chain seq x y z
N LEU A 1 24.39 7.58 -5.54
CA LEU A 1 24.67 7.61 -4.09
C LEU A 1 26.06 7.10 -3.69
N THR A 2 27.00 6.94 -4.63
CA THR A 2 28.31 6.33 -4.34
C THR A 2 29.51 7.26 -4.63
N ILE A 3 29.31 8.56 -4.80
CA ILE A 3 30.42 9.50 -5.10
C ILE A 3 30.32 10.80 -4.29
N LEU A 4 30.12 10.72 -2.95
CA LEU A 4 30.14 11.91 -2.10
C LEU A 4 30.95 11.69 -0.80
N SER A 5 32.05 10.96 -0.86
CA SER A 5 32.90 10.68 0.31
C SER A 5 34.25 11.33 0.27
N SER A 6 34.39 12.58 -0.16
CA SER A 6 35.65 13.27 0.10
C SER A 6 35.50 14.80 -0.02
N ILE A 7 35.05 15.46 1.03
CA ILE A 7 35.47 16.85 1.30
C ILE A 7 35.37 17.07 2.82
N LEU A 8 36.51 17.21 3.47
CA LEU A 8 36.65 17.68 4.85
C LEU A 8 36.16 19.12 4.99
N LEU A 9 35.29 19.34 5.96
CA LEU A 9 34.96 20.68 6.44
C LEU A 9 35.52 20.88 7.86
N THR A 10 36.30 21.89 8.01
CA THR A 10 36.64 22.46 9.32
C THR A 10 35.48 23.33 9.81
N THR A 11 34.78 22.86 10.84
CA THR A 11 33.73 23.63 11.51
C THR A 11 34.23 24.15 12.85
N SER A 12 34.10 25.46 13.08
CA SER A 12 34.21 26.06 14.40
C SER A 12 33.01 25.67 15.26
N LEU A 13 33.26 24.93 16.33
CA LEU A 13 32.28 24.57 17.34
C LEU A 13 31.87 25.76 18.20
N LEU A 14 30.61 26.15 18.11
CA LEU A 14 29.95 26.90 19.19
C LEU A 14 29.10 25.90 19.97
N THR A 15 29.58 25.51 21.14
CA THR A 15 28.88 24.67 22.10
C THR A 15 27.83 25.50 22.85
N ILE A 16 26.56 25.26 22.55
CA ILE A 16 25.43 25.63 23.43
C ILE A 16 24.97 24.37 24.12
N LYS A 17 25.18 24.29 25.44
CA LYS A 17 24.59 23.27 26.29
C LYS A 17 23.09 23.53 26.38
N SER A 18 22.27 22.66 25.84
CA SER A 18 20.83 22.56 26.15
C SER A 18 20.49 21.17 26.65
N ASN A 19 19.58 21.12 27.61
CA ASN A 19 19.16 19.92 28.32
C ASN A 19 18.64 18.83 27.36
N ALA A 20 19.15 17.64 27.53
CA ALA A 20 19.11 16.49 26.61
C ALA A 20 17.74 15.76 26.51
N GLN A 21 16.61 16.42 26.55
CA GLN A 21 15.32 15.73 26.39
C GLN A 21 14.31 16.38 25.41
N ASP A 22 14.56 17.57 24.87
CA ASP A 22 13.57 18.29 24.05
C ASP A 22 14.00 18.64 22.62
N SER A 23 15.12 18.15 22.10
CA SER A 23 15.64 18.56 20.79
C SER A 23 15.79 17.43 19.78
N ILE A 24 14.69 16.76 19.42
CA ILE A 24 14.63 15.93 18.19
C ILE A 24 14.31 16.82 16.97
N TYR A 25 13.87 18.03 17.18
CA TYR A 25 13.70 19.04 16.13
C TYR A 25 14.91 19.95 16.12
N GLN A 26 16.01 19.46 15.55
CA GLN A 26 17.14 20.36 15.26
C GLN A 26 16.72 21.34 14.17
N THR A 27 16.82 22.61 14.49
CA THR A 27 16.93 23.69 13.50
C THR A 27 18.03 23.32 12.52
N TYR A 28 17.70 23.08 11.26
CA TYR A 28 18.69 22.78 10.23
C TYR A 28 19.61 23.99 10.09
N ILE A 29 20.90 23.78 10.30
CA ILE A 29 21.92 24.77 9.92
C ILE A 29 21.97 24.72 8.39
N LYS A 30 21.61 25.85 7.76
CA LYS A 30 21.66 25.99 6.30
C LYS A 30 23.05 25.67 5.78
N PRO A 31 23.23 24.71 4.85
CA PRO A 31 24.48 24.61 4.12
C PRO A 31 24.61 25.83 3.23
N ILE A 32 25.82 26.40 3.16
CA ILE A 32 26.16 27.45 2.21
C ILE A 32 26.06 26.87 0.80
N PRO A 33 25.29 27.46 -0.13
CA PRO A 33 25.19 26.95 -1.49
C PRO A 33 26.58 26.91 -2.13
N LYS A 34 26.98 25.73 -2.61
CA LYS A 34 28.19 25.60 -3.45
C LYS A 34 27.75 25.68 -4.91
N ALA A 35 28.45 26.48 -5.71
CA ALA A 35 28.35 26.39 -7.16
C ALA A 35 28.86 25.01 -7.60
N TYR A 36 27.97 24.17 -8.12
CA TYR A 36 28.32 22.88 -8.67
C TYR A 36 28.57 22.95 -10.17
N ASN A 37 29.54 22.20 -10.65
CA ASN A 37 29.65 21.96 -12.09
C ASN A 37 28.49 21.02 -12.49
N LEU A 38 27.56 21.52 -13.30
CA LEU A 38 26.37 20.79 -13.74
C LEU A 38 26.70 19.40 -14.31
N GLN A 39 27.84 19.26 -14.98
CA GLN A 39 28.29 18.00 -15.61
C GLN A 39 28.73 16.93 -14.61
N GLU A 40 28.99 17.28 -13.36
CA GLU A 40 29.41 16.36 -12.30
C GLU A 40 28.24 15.81 -11.46
N LEU A 41 27.03 16.32 -11.66
CA LEU A 41 25.84 15.90 -10.95
C LEU A 41 25.20 14.69 -11.61
N PRO A 42 24.44 13.84 -10.88
CA PRO A 42 23.62 12.81 -11.47
C PRO A 42 22.72 13.39 -12.57
N LYS A 43 22.54 12.64 -13.66
CA LYS A 43 21.79 13.09 -14.84
C LYS A 43 20.37 13.59 -14.49
N GLU A 44 19.72 12.92 -13.54
CA GLU A 44 18.39 13.27 -13.02
C GLU A 44 18.37 14.67 -12.39
N VAL A 45 19.40 15.00 -11.61
CA VAL A 45 19.56 16.31 -10.98
C VAL A 45 19.91 17.38 -12.00
N GLN A 46 20.70 17.03 -13.02
CA GLN A 46 21.00 17.96 -14.13
C GLN A 46 19.73 18.34 -14.90
N GLU A 47 18.83 17.35 -15.14
CA GLU A 47 17.58 17.55 -15.85
C GLU A 47 16.63 18.43 -15.05
N ASP A 48 16.53 18.24 -13.71
CA ASP A 48 15.75 19.09 -12.82
C ASP A 48 16.26 20.54 -12.81
N ILE A 49 17.57 20.73 -12.69
CA ILE A 49 18.17 22.06 -12.74
C ILE A 49 17.89 22.71 -14.10
N GLN A 50 18.06 21.97 -15.20
CA GLN A 50 17.80 22.47 -16.54
C GLN A 50 16.34 22.84 -16.74
N SER A 51 15.41 22.02 -16.23
CA SER A 51 13.97 22.28 -16.27
C SER A 51 13.63 23.60 -15.58
N ILE A 52 14.14 23.82 -14.38
CA ILE A 52 13.89 25.06 -13.63
C ILE A 52 14.66 26.25 -14.21
N GLN A 53 15.87 26.03 -14.73
CA GLN A 53 16.59 27.08 -15.47
C GLN A 53 15.82 27.47 -16.73
N ASN A 54 15.18 26.56 -17.43
CA ASN A 54 14.32 26.87 -18.57
C ASN A 54 13.08 27.70 -18.17
N MET A 55 12.61 27.58 -16.93
CA MET A 55 11.56 28.48 -16.39
C MET A 55 12.06 29.89 -16.05
N LYS A 56 13.38 30.10 -15.91
CA LYS A 56 14.00 31.38 -15.57
C LYS A 56 14.14 32.38 -16.75
N TYR A 57 13.73 32.03 -17.96
CA TYR A 57 13.94 32.88 -19.13
C TYR A 57 12.96 34.04 -19.28
N LEU A 58 12.21 34.34 -18.20
CA LEU A 58 11.48 35.60 -18.15
C LEU A 58 12.45 36.74 -17.79
N LYS A 59 12.89 37.48 -18.77
CA LYS A 59 13.55 38.77 -18.51
C LYS A 59 12.50 39.69 -17.94
N LEU A 60 12.63 40.07 -16.66
CA LEU A 60 11.82 41.11 -16.08
C LEU A 60 12.03 42.41 -16.86
N LYS A 61 10.92 43.09 -17.12
CA LYS A 61 10.92 44.36 -17.86
C LYS A 61 11.13 45.55 -16.94
N THR A 62 10.99 45.38 -15.63
CA THR A 62 11.01 46.44 -14.65
C THR A 62 11.93 46.10 -13.47
N SER A 63 12.16 47.09 -12.58
CA SER A 63 12.90 46.90 -11.34
C SER A 63 12.01 46.54 -10.14
N SER A 64 10.71 46.36 -10.35
CA SER A 64 9.77 45.98 -9.30
C SER A 64 10.00 44.54 -8.85
N ASP A 65 9.56 44.20 -7.61
CA ASP A 65 9.74 42.91 -7.05
C ASP A 65 8.88 41.80 -7.75
N TYR A 66 7.76 42.20 -8.38
CA TYR A 66 6.83 41.30 -9.08
C TYR A 66 6.42 41.88 -10.42
N GLU A 67 6.26 40.98 -11.41
CA GLU A 67 5.61 41.25 -12.69
C GLU A 67 4.37 40.40 -12.85
N ILE A 68 3.27 41.01 -13.27
CA ILE A 68 2.06 40.35 -13.67
C ILE A 68 2.12 40.10 -15.18
N ALA A 69 1.91 38.89 -15.61
CA ALA A 69 1.94 38.48 -17.02
C ALA A 69 0.85 37.48 -17.35
N ILE A 70 0.61 37.22 -18.63
CA ILE A 70 -0.24 36.13 -19.14
C ILE A 70 0.67 35.02 -19.66
N SER A 71 0.53 33.81 -19.13
CA SER A 71 1.14 32.61 -19.67
C SER A 71 0.33 32.16 -20.89
N ASN A 72 0.92 32.25 -22.08
CA ASN A 72 0.26 31.92 -23.35
C ASN A 72 0.40 30.43 -23.69
N ASN A 73 -0.52 29.89 -24.48
CA ASN A 73 -0.51 28.48 -24.91
C ASN A 73 0.66 28.15 -25.85
N ASP A 74 1.27 29.14 -26.49
CA ASP A 74 2.46 28.99 -27.36
C ASP A 74 3.78 28.92 -26.58
N GLY A 75 3.72 28.94 -25.27
CA GLY A 75 4.92 28.88 -24.42
C GLY A 75 5.47 30.23 -24.00
N THR A 76 4.96 31.34 -24.53
CA THR A 76 5.41 32.71 -24.22
C THR A 76 4.69 33.32 -23.03
N TYR A 77 5.18 34.47 -22.59
CA TYR A 77 4.53 35.29 -21.56
C TYR A 77 4.33 36.73 -22.08
N SER A 78 3.10 37.22 -21.89
CA SER A 78 2.75 38.61 -22.24
C SER A 78 2.72 39.46 -20.98
N TYR A 79 3.63 40.41 -20.87
CA TYR A 79 3.70 41.34 -19.75
C TYR A 79 2.42 42.21 -19.68
N VAL A 80 1.94 42.42 -18.46
CA VAL A 80 0.78 43.27 -18.17
C VAL A 80 1.23 44.52 -17.38
N GLN A 81 1.69 44.34 -16.15
CA GLN A 81 2.17 45.40 -15.29
C GLN A 81 3.11 44.88 -14.20
N SER A 82 3.66 45.80 -13.41
CA SER A 82 4.56 45.49 -12.28
C SER A 82 3.97 45.97 -10.97
N GLU A 83 4.40 45.35 -9.89
CA GLU A 83 3.93 45.62 -8.53
C GLU A 83 5.03 45.25 -7.53
N ASP A 84 5.16 46.01 -6.45
CA ASP A 84 6.12 45.72 -5.37
C ASP A 84 5.47 44.99 -4.19
N ASN A 85 4.14 44.86 -4.17
CA ASN A 85 3.40 44.13 -3.16
C ASN A 85 2.83 42.84 -3.73
N LEU A 86 3.21 41.70 -3.15
CA LEU A 86 2.80 40.37 -3.64
C LEU A 86 1.29 40.20 -3.61
N ASN A 87 0.63 40.59 -2.53
CA ASN A 87 -0.83 40.40 -2.42
C ASN A 87 -1.59 41.21 -3.45
N LEU A 88 -1.14 42.46 -3.70
CA LEU A 88 -1.73 43.26 -4.74
C LEU A 88 -1.44 42.73 -6.14
N ALA A 89 -0.26 42.15 -6.38
CA ALA A 89 0.07 41.46 -7.63
C ALA A 89 -0.83 40.25 -7.87
N ILE A 90 -1.14 39.44 -6.83
CA ILE A 90 -2.08 38.31 -6.87
C ILE A 90 -3.51 38.81 -7.17
N ASP A 91 -3.97 39.86 -6.47
CA ASP A 91 -5.32 40.42 -6.70
C ASP A 91 -5.47 40.92 -8.16
N ILE A 92 -4.44 41.53 -8.73
CA ILE A 92 -4.43 41.97 -10.14
C ILE A 92 -4.49 40.77 -11.07
N ALA A 93 -3.73 39.73 -10.83
CA ALA A 93 -3.76 38.49 -11.63
C ALA A 93 -5.16 37.84 -11.60
N ASP A 94 -5.79 37.75 -10.43
CA ASP A 94 -7.15 37.21 -10.27
C ASP A 94 -8.23 38.03 -10.98
N ASN A 95 -8.10 39.35 -10.95
CA ASN A 95 -9.00 40.24 -11.71
C ASN A 95 -8.85 40.04 -13.22
N LEU A 96 -7.63 39.76 -13.71
CA LEU A 96 -7.38 39.49 -15.13
C LEU A 96 -8.00 38.17 -15.60
N LYS A 97 -8.12 37.15 -14.74
CA LYS A 97 -8.80 35.90 -15.03
C LYS A 97 -10.25 36.14 -15.51
N ASN A 98 -10.93 37.10 -14.90
CA ASN A 98 -12.32 37.44 -15.22
C ASN A 98 -12.46 38.23 -16.53
N ALA A 99 -11.36 38.76 -17.10
CA ALA A 99 -11.37 39.61 -18.30
C ALA A 99 -11.31 38.86 -19.64
N LYS A 100 -11.58 37.54 -19.69
CA LYS A 100 -11.56 36.70 -20.90
C LYS A 100 -10.24 36.68 -21.69
N ASN A 101 -9.10 36.68 -21.02
CA ASN A 101 -7.80 36.55 -21.68
C ASN A 101 -7.58 35.14 -22.22
N GLN A 102 -6.85 35.01 -23.34
CA GLN A 102 -6.55 33.73 -24.00
C GLN A 102 -5.45 32.91 -23.32
N GLY A 103 -5.01 33.26 -22.10
CA GLY A 103 -3.96 32.58 -21.35
C GLY A 103 -4.21 32.65 -19.85
N ILE A 104 -3.24 32.14 -19.08
CA ILE A 104 -3.33 32.07 -17.63
C ILE A 104 -2.60 33.25 -17.01
N PRO A 105 -3.28 34.12 -16.23
CA PRO A 105 -2.62 35.18 -15.47
C PRO A 105 -1.68 34.61 -14.41
N VAL A 106 -0.47 35.18 -14.34
CA VAL A 106 0.60 34.73 -13.44
C VAL A 106 1.28 35.91 -12.75
N VAL A 107 1.88 35.66 -11.59
CA VAL A 107 2.79 36.56 -10.91
C VAL A 107 4.19 35.95 -10.95
N ILE A 108 5.17 36.77 -11.39
CA ILE A 108 6.56 36.39 -11.57
C ILE A 108 7.40 37.22 -10.60
N ASN A 109 8.30 36.58 -9.86
CA ASN A 109 9.19 37.26 -8.92
C ASN A 109 10.44 37.82 -9.64
N LYS A 110 11.25 38.60 -8.92
CA LYS A 110 12.48 39.25 -9.45
C LYS A 110 13.52 38.27 -10.00
N GLU A 111 13.50 37.00 -9.59
CA GLU A 111 14.33 35.92 -10.12
C GLU A 111 13.79 35.32 -11.43
N GLY A 112 12.61 35.78 -11.91
CA GLY A 112 11.97 35.32 -13.13
C GLY A 112 11.17 34.02 -12.95
N LEU A 113 10.80 33.66 -11.73
CA LEU A 113 10.05 32.49 -11.42
C LEU A 113 8.56 32.79 -11.24
N VAL A 114 7.69 31.93 -11.78
CA VAL A 114 6.24 32.02 -11.52
C VAL A 114 5.98 31.52 -10.11
N ILE A 115 5.49 32.40 -9.24
CA ILE A 115 5.18 32.13 -7.84
C ILE A 115 3.69 32.06 -7.56
N TYR A 116 2.87 32.49 -8.53
CA TYR A 116 1.42 32.40 -8.50
C TYR A 116 0.87 32.25 -9.92
N ALA A 117 -0.20 31.48 -10.07
CA ALA A 117 -1.00 31.40 -11.28
C ALA A 117 -2.47 31.21 -10.92
N THR A 118 -3.38 31.88 -11.63
CA THR A 118 -4.83 31.74 -11.39
C THR A 118 -5.35 30.34 -11.67
N GLU A 119 -4.66 29.61 -12.56
CA GLU A 119 -4.84 28.18 -12.85
C GLU A 119 -3.47 27.52 -12.92
N GLY A 120 -3.08 26.80 -11.86
CA GLY A 120 -1.76 26.20 -11.75
C GLY A 120 -1.71 25.04 -10.77
N ILE A 121 -0.59 24.35 -10.83
CA ILE A 121 -0.19 23.28 -9.91
C ILE A 121 1.06 23.71 -9.15
N GLY A 122 1.15 23.37 -7.88
CA GLY A 122 2.35 23.62 -7.08
C GLY A 122 3.46 22.63 -7.45
N ARG A 123 4.67 23.13 -7.62
CA ARG A 123 5.87 22.32 -7.73
C ARG A 123 6.69 22.48 -6.44
N ILE A 124 6.81 21.39 -5.68
CA ILE A 124 7.63 21.40 -4.46
C ILE A 124 9.10 21.42 -4.85
N VAL A 125 9.79 22.49 -4.47
CA VAL A 125 11.20 22.68 -4.84
C VAL A 125 11.84 23.63 -3.86
N LYS A 126 13.09 23.36 -3.46
CA LYS A 126 13.87 24.33 -2.70
C LYS A 126 14.71 25.18 -3.66
N ILE A 127 14.46 26.48 -3.65
CA ILE A 127 15.21 27.45 -4.48
C ILE A 127 15.94 28.42 -3.57
N ILE A 128 17.27 28.56 -3.75
CA ILE A 128 18.14 29.42 -2.99
C ILE A 128 18.86 30.33 -3.99
N ASP A 129 18.78 31.64 -3.80
CA ASP A 129 19.38 32.66 -4.71
C ASP A 129 19.03 32.38 -6.18
N GLY A 130 17.75 32.04 -6.40
CA GLY A 130 17.22 31.71 -7.71
C GLY A 130 17.76 30.43 -8.32
N ASN A 131 18.45 29.52 -7.58
CA ASN A 131 18.92 28.23 -8.05
C ASN A 131 18.27 27.10 -7.24
N VAL A 132 17.97 25.99 -7.93
CA VAL A 132 17.48 24.78 -7.25
C VAL A 132 18.54 24.26 -6.32
N ASP A 133 18.15 23.97 -5.08
CA ASP A 133 19.01 23.23 -4.17
C ASP A 133 19.07 21.77 -4.58
N THR A 134 20.27 21.33 -4.94
CA THR A 134 20.56 19.96 -5.42
C THR A 134 21.10 19.06 -4.33
N THR A 135 21.19 19.55 -3.10
CA THR A 135 21.82 18.77 -2.01
C THR A 135 20.92 17.70 -1.45
N ASN A 136 19.62 17.67 -1.82
CA ASN A 136 18.57 16.78 -1.30
C ASN A 136 18.45 16.78 0.25
N ASN A 137 18.95 17.84 0.90
CA ASN A 137 19.03 17.92 2.35
C ASN A 137 17.91 18.76 2.97
N TYR A 138 17.05 19.34 2.14
CA TYR A 138 15.97 20.20 2.62
C TYR A 138 14.65 19.47 2.66
N THR A 139 14.01 19.57 3.81
CA THR A 139 12.62 19.19 4.00
C THR A 139 11.77 20.44 4.19
N THR A 140 10.59 20.43 3.60
CA THR A 140 9.56 21.44 3.82
C THR A 140 8.59 20.91 4.85
N ASN A 141 8.40 21.66 5.96
CA ASN A 141 7.43 21.32 6.99
C ASN A 141 6.01 21.63 6.53
N VAL A 142 5.08 20.71 6.83
CA VAL A 142 3.65 20.87 6.55
C VAL A 142 2.91 21.04 7.87
N TYR A 143 2.27 22.18 8.05
CA TYR A 143 1.64 22.60 9.30
C TYR A 143 0.13 22.40 9.26
N LYS A 144 -0.49 22.34 10.44
CA LYS A 144 -1.94 22.18 10.60
C LYS A 144 -2.73 23.44 10.30
N THR A 145 -2.11 24.60 10.55
CA THR A 145 -2.77 25.91 10.43
C THR A 145 -1.87 26.89 9.67
N SER A 146 -2.46 27.93 9.12
CA SER A 146 -1.78 28.99 8.38
C SER A 146 -0.79 29.83 9.21
N GLU A 147 -0.91 29.80 10.55
CA GLU A 147 0.06 30.45 11.44
C GLU A 147 1.39 29.70 11.54
N LEU A 148 1.53 28.55 10.89
CA LEU A 148 2.74 27.73 10.81
C LEU A 148 3.35 27.39 12.19
N LYS A 149 2.50 27.17 13.21
CA LYS A 149 2.91 26.89 14.59
C LYS A 149 3.41 25.46 14.75
N SER A 150 4.55 25.30 15.38
CA SER A 150 5.07 23.99 15.78
C SER A 150 4.19 23.31 16.86
N PRO A 151 4.13 21.96 16.88
CA PRO A 151 4.83 21.08 15.95
C PRO A 151 4.12 21.01 14.60
N GLU A 152 4.91 20.87 13.54
CA GLU A 152 4.40 20.52 12.21
C GLU A 152 3.65 19.18 12.26
N HIS A 153 2.71 18.94 11.31
CA HIS A 153 2.05 17.66 11.19
C HIS A 153 2.98 16.61 10.57
N THR A 154 3.59 16.97 9.46
CA THR A 154 4.54 16.14 8.71
C THR A 154 5.57 17.00 8.01
N TYR A 155 6.46 16.39 7.27
CA TYR A 155 7.48 17.06 6.45
C TYR A 155 7.66 16.28 5.14
N ILE A 156 8.10 16.97 4.09
CA ILE A 156 8.30 16.43 2.76
C ILE A 156 9.64 16.88 2.19
N ASN A 157 10.31 16.02 1.43
CA ASN A 157 11.51 16.34 0.68
C ASN A 157 11.16 16.48 -0.80
N HIS A 158 11.55 17.59 -1.40
CA HIS A 158 11.27 17.92 -2.79
C HIS A 158 11.83 16.88 -3.79
N GLY A 159 12.87 16.12 -3.43
CA GLY A 159 13.43 15.07 -4.30
C GLY A 159 12.52 13.87 -4.54
N TYR A 160 11.40 13.76 -3.83
CA TYR A 160 10.47 12.62 -3.96
C TYR A 160 9.10 12.99 -4.50
N ILE A 161 8.80 14.28 -4.67
CA ILE A 161 7.51 14.77 -5.17
C ILE A 161 7.73 16.06 -5.96
N ASP A 162 7.08 16.17 -7.11
CA ASP A 162 7.15 17.35 -7.96
C ASP A 162 5.84 18.14 -7.98
N ASP A 163 4.68 17.49 -7.93
CA ASP A 163 3.37 18.09 -8.08
C ASP A 163 2.48 17.97 -6.84
N VAL A 164 1.83 19.08 -6.48
CA VAL A 164 0.79 19.16 -5.45
C VAL A 164 -0.30 20.16 -5.86
N PRO A 165 -1.59 19.91 -5.57
CA PRO A 165 -2.62 20.92 -5.78
C PRO A 165 -2.45 22.06 -4.78
N ILE A 166 -2.55 23.30 -5.27
CA ILE A 166 -2.65 24.50 -4.46
C ILE A 166 -4.13 24.77 -4.19
N ILE A 167 -4.52 24.68 -2.92
CA ILE A 167 -5.90 24.88 -2.47
C ILE A 167 -6.16 26.35 -2.14
N GLU A 168 -5.24 26.97 -1.39
CA GLU A 168 -5.26 28.39 -1.05
C GLU A 168 -3.84 28.94 -1.21
N ASP A 169 -3.74 30.18 -1.67
CA ASP A 169 -2.45 30.89 -1.79
C ASP A 169 -2.62 32.32 -1.29
N ASN A 170 -2.02 32.60 -0.13
CA ASN A 170 -2.09 33.92 0.53
C ASN A 170 -0.78 34.71 0.37
N GLY A 171 0.01 34.40 -0.65
CA GLY A 171 1.29 35.03 -0.89
C GLY A 171 2.43 34.39 -0.09
N ASP A 172 2.42 34.51 1.25
CA ASP A 172 3.48 33.96 2.11
C ASP A 172 3.27 32.49 2.49
N VAL A 173 2.02 32.08 2.56
CA VAL A 173 1.59 30.73 2.99
C VAL A 173 0.69 30.11 1.96
N VAL A 174 0.95 28.86 1.66
CA VAL A 174 0.17 28.06 0.69
C VAL A 174 -0.43 26.87 1.39
N LYS A 175 -1.72 26.61 1.14
CA LYS A 175 -2.41 25.39 1.53
C LYS A 175 -2.35 24.40 0.38
N ILE A 176 -1.79 23.23 0.64
CA ILE A 176 -1.60 22.15 -0.34
C ILE A 176 -2.21 20.85 0.15
N GLU A 177 -2.42 19.92 -0.77
CA GLU A 177 -2.66 18.53 -0.43
C GLU A 177 -1.46 17.68 -0.87
N VAL A 178 -0.97 16.82 0.01
CA VAL A 178 0.17 15.92 -0.25
C VAL A 178 -0.06 14.58 0.40
N SER A 179 -0.11 13.52 -0.42
CA SER A 179 -0.26 12.13 0.04
C SER A 179 -1.31 12.01 1.17
N GLY A 180 -2.54 12.49 0.89
CA GLY A 180 -3.71 12.43 1.77
C GLY A 180 -3.76 13.47 2.90
N TYR A 181 -2.78 14.33 3.04
CA TYR A 181 -2.81 15.39 4.05
C TYR A 181 -2.96 16.77 3.44
N THR A 182 -3.99 17.49 3.87
CA THR A 182 -4.18 18.89 3.54
C THR A 182 -3.59 19.76 4.64
N GLY A 183 -2.62 20.61 4.32
CA GLY A 183 -1.93 21.44 5.29
C GLY A 183 -1.24 22.64 4.66
N TYR A 184 -0.55 23.40 5.50
CA TYR A 184 0.03 24.68 5.13
C TYR A 184 1.56 24.61 5.09
N ILE A 185 2.15 25.22 4.07
CA ILE A 185 3.58 25.39 3.94
C ILE A 185 3.93 26.89 3.81
N LYS A 186 5.13 27.28 4.28
CA LYS A 186 5.68 28.60 4.01
C LYS A 186 6.15 28.63 2.56
N LYS A 187 5.69 29.58 1.76
CA LYS A 187 6.07 29.71 0.35
C LYS A 187 7.54 30.15 0.22
N GLN A 188 7.90 31.21 0.94
CA GLN A 188 9.23 31.79 0.96
C GLN A 188 9.75 31.90 2.39
N GLU A 189 10.99 31.51 2.62
CA GLU A 189 11.67 31.66 3.91
C GLU A 189 12.17 33.10 4.09
N ASP A 190 12.54 33.47 5.32
CA ASP A 190 13.02 34.83 5.66
C ASP A 190 14.31 35.21 4.94
N ASP A 191 15.07 34.23 4.46
CA ASP A 191 16.28 34.45 3.63
C ASP A 191 16.00 34.56 2.14
N GLY A 192 14.74 34.58 1.73
CA GLY A 192 14.32 34.69 0.34
C GLY A 192 14.26 33.36 -0.41
N SER A 193 14.67 32.22 0.20
CA SER A 193 14.58 30.91 -0.45
C SER A 193 13.13 30.46 -0.58
N LEU A 194 12.77 29.82 -1.72
CA LEU A 194 11.42 29.30 -1.97
C LEU A 194 11.32 27.82 -1.62
N ASN A 195 10.16 27.39 -1.13
CA ASN A 195 9.82 25.99 -0.86
C ASN A 195 8.86 25.40 -1.92
N ILE A 196 8.22 26.28 -2.70
CA ILE A 196 7.28 25.92 -3.76
C ILE A 196 7.25 27.01 -4.81
N ILE A 197 7.09 26.63 -6.06
CA ILE A 197 6.72 27.50 -7.18
C ILE A 197 5.39 27.04 -7.77
N THR A 198 4.78 27.87 -8.60
CA THR A 198 3.55 27.54 -9.29
C THR A 198 3.83 27.33 -10.78
N VAL A 199 3.36 26.23 -11.34
CA VAL A 199 3.42 25.95 -12.78
C VAL A 199 2.03 26.21 -13.37
N PRO A 200 1.87 27.15 -14.31
CA PRO A 200 0.61 27.39 -14.98
C PRO A 200 0.14 26.12 -15.70
N MET A 201 -1.16 25.79 -15.64
CA MET A 201 -1.69 24.54 -16.19
C MET A 201 -1.39 24.34 -17.69
N ASN A 202 -1.25 25.41 -18.48
CA ASN A 202 -0.87 25.34 -19.89
C ASN A 202 0.63 25.03 -20.14
N LYS A 203 1.43 24.91 -19.06
CA LYS A 203 2.84 24.47 -19.10
C LYS A 203 3.03 23.07 -18.51
N VAL A 204 1.98 22.48 -17.95
CA VAL A 204 2.02 21.17 -17.32
C VAL A 204 1.87 20.08 -18.39
N ASN A 205 2.82 19.15 -18.43
CA ASN A 205 2.84 18.04 -19.38
C ASN A 205 2.63 16.68 -18.71
N ASN A 206 3.12 16.52 -17.47
CA ASN A 206 3.31 15.20 -16.86
C ASN A 206 2.97 15.19 -15.38
N LEU A 207 1.70 15.22 -15.00
CA LEU A 207 1.28 15.07 -13.61
C LEU A 207 1.42 13.62 -13.12
N SER A 208 1.69 13.47 -11.84
CA SER A 208 1.55 12.19 -11.14
C SER A 208 0.12 11.68 -11.31
N HIS A 209 -0.02 10.36 -11.56
CA HIS A 209 -1.32 9.77 -11.80
C HIS A 209 -1.32 8.27 -11.51
N TYR A 210 -2.50 7.74 -11.26
CA TYR A 210 -2.72 6.30 -11.16
C TYR A 210 -3.20 5.74 -12.49
N THR A 211 -2.85 4.48 -12.76
CA THR A 211 -3.31 3.75 -13.94
C THR A 211 -3.49 2.28 -13.63
N VAL A 212 -4.14 1.55 -14.54
CA VAL A 212 -4.30 0.10 -14.45
C VAL A 212 -3.46 -0.54 -15.54
N ASN A 213 -2.53 -1.43 -15.16
CA ASN A 213 -1.70 -2.14 -16.12
C ASN A 213 -2.42 -3.35 -16.75
N SER A 214 -1.74 -4.06 -17.67
CA SER A 214 -2.28 -5.23 -18.36
C SER A 214 -2.65 -6.41 -17.45
N ASN A 215 -2.11 -6.46 -16.24
CA ASN A 215 -2.41 -7.48 -15.24
C ASN A 215 -3.56 -7.10 -14.29
N ASN A 216 -4.30 -6.01 -14.59
CA ASN A 216 -5.32 -5.42 -13.72
C ASN A 216 -4.80 -5.00 -12.35
N GLU A 217 -3.58 -4.49 -12.28
CA GLU A 217 -2.96 -3.98 -11.07
C GLU A 217 -2.97 -2.46 -11.07
N LEU A 218 -3.21 -1.88 -9.89
CA LEU A 218 -3.13 -0.45 -9.65
C LEU A 218 -1.65 -0.02 -9.62
N VAL A 219 -1.31 0.93 -10.46
CA VAL A 219 0.04 1.50 -10.57
C VAL A 219 -0.02 2.99 -10.34
N HIS A 220 0.79 3.51 -9.43
CA HIS A 220 1.04 4.94 -9.27
C HIS A 220 2.27 5.33 -10.11
N ALA A 221 2.08 6.22 -11.06
CA ALA A 221 3.12 6.85 -11.86
C ALA A 221 3.43 8.22 -11.25
N ILE A 222 4.53 8.29 -10.51
CA ILE A 222 4.97 9.48 -9.79
C ILE A 222 5.88 10.28 -10.71
N SER A 223 5.50 11.52 -11.02
CA SER A 223 6.27 12.41 -11.88
C SER A 223 7.51 12.94 -11.15
N SER A 224 8.63 12.97 -11.86
CA SER A 224 9.85 13.63 -11.40
C SER A 224 10.06 15.01 -12.03
N ASP A 225 9.28 15.38 -13.05
CA ASP A 225 9.26 16.69 -13.68
C ASP A 225 7.95 16.92 -14.45
N ILE A 226 7.10 17.78 -13.93
CA ILE A 226 5.79 18.05 -14.52
C ILE A 226 5.83 18.88 -15.79
N THR A 227 6.97 19.47 -16.15
CA THR A 227 7.09 20.40 -17.29
C THR A 227 7.83 19.81 -18.49
N SER A 228 8.62 18.76 -18.31
CA SER A 228 9.46 18.16 -19.33
C SER A 228 8.83 16.95 -20.04
N THR A 229 9.65 16.20 -20.75
CA THR A 229 9.29 14.90 -21.32
C THR A 229 8.90 13.91 -20.22
N PRO A 230 7.89 13.05 -20.41
CA PRO A 230 7.40 12.14 -19.39
C PRO A 230 8.51 11.29 -18.76
N LYS A 231 8.67 11.44 -17.43
CA LYS A 231 9.56 10.64 -16.61
C LYS A 231 8.87 10.29 -15.32
N TYR A 232 8.57 9.02 -15.12
CA TYR A 232 7.82 8.53 -13.96
C TYR A 232 8.58 7.43 -13.21
N SER A 233 8.47 7.46 -11.90
CA SER A 233 8.71 6.31 -11.04
C SER A 233 7.41 5.54 -10.85
N TYR A 234 7.41 4.24 -11.08
CA TYR A 234 6.19 3.42 -11.03
C TYR A 234 6.17 2.55 -9.78
N GLN A 235 5.05 2.59 -9.05
CA GLN A 235 4.80 1.73 -7.90
C GLN A 235 3.55 0.90 -8.15
N THR A 236 3.67 -0.44 -8.15
CA THR A 236 2.52 -1.35 -8.25
C THR A 236 1.98 -1.63 -6.87
N LEU A 237 0.73 -1.23 -6.60
CA LEU A 237 0.18 -1.13 -5.25
C LEU A 237 -0.75 -2.27 -4.87
N GLY A 238 -1.12 -3.14 -5.81
CA GLY A 238 -2.06 -4.23 -5.58
C GLY A 238 -3.05 -4.38 -6.72
N PRO A 239 -4.12 -5.19 -6.54
CA PRO A 239 -5.21 -5.29 -7.50
C PRO A 239 -5.88 -3.94 -7.73
N ALA A 240 -6.20 -3.63 -8.99
CA ALA A 240 -6.91 -2.40 -9.33
C ALA A 240 -8.37 -2.45 -8.82
N PRO A 241 -8.90 -1.33 -8.30
CA PRO A 241 -10.32 -1.25 -7.94
C PRO A 241 -11.21 -1.37 -9.17
N ASN A 242 -12.39 -1.99 -9.02
CA ASN A 242 -13.30 -2.34 -10.12
C ASN A 242 -13.82 -1.14 -10.94
N PHE A 243 -13.81 0.07 -10.37
CA PHE A 243 -14.23 1.28 -11.08
C PHE A 243 -13.17 1.84 -12.03
N MET A 244 -11.92 1.36 -11.96
CA MET A 244 -10.83 1.78 -12.83
C MET A 244 -10.71 0.90 -14.07
N LYS A 245 -10.30 1.51 -15.18
CA LYS A 245 -10.10 0.84 -16.48
C LYS A 245 -8.66 0.99 -16.95
N GLN A 246 -8.17 -0.01 -17.68
CA GLN A 246 -6.88 0.05 -18.35
C GLN A 246 -6.84 1.25 -19.33
N ASN A 247 -5.62 1.75 -19.57
CA ASN A 247 -5.36 2.86 -20.49
C ASN A 247 -6.05 4.19 -20.13
N THR A 248 -6.44 4.36 -18.87
CA THR A 248 -7.02 5.59 -18.36
C THR A 248 -6.12 6.14 -17.25
N LYS A 249 -5.84 7.45 -17.29
CA LYS A 249 -5.15 8.15 -16.21
C LYS A 249 -6.16 8.63 -15.18
N TYR A 250 -5.84 8.43 -13.91
CA TYR A 250 -6.63 8.87 -12.79
C TYR A 250 -5.78 9.73 -11.87
N TYR A 251 -6.25 10.93 -11.56
CA TYR A 251 -5.59 11.84 -10.63
C TYR A 251 -6.14 11.64 -9.23
N SER A 252 -5.23 11.60 -8.26
CA SER A 252 -5.57 11.53 -6.82
C SER A 252 -4.34 11.94 -6.01
N TYR A 253 -4.50 12.84 -5.04
CA TYR A 253 -3.43 13.21 -4.11
C TYR A 253 -3.63 12.63 -2.70
N ASP A 254 -4.76 11.97 -2.48
CA ASP A 254 -5.06 11.25 -1.23
C ASP A 254 -4.99 9.71 -1.36
N GLY A 255 -5.01 9.20 -2.60
CA GLY A 255 -5.08 7.77 -2.89
C GLY A 255 -6.44 7.13 -2.59
N ASN A 256 -7.46 7.94 -2.24
CA ASN A 256 -8.79 7.49 -1.85
C ASN A 256 -9.87 7.90 -2.85
N TYR A 257 -9.81 9.12 -3.37
CA TYR A 257 -10.74 9.65 -4.37
C TYR A 257 -10.03 9.92 -5.69
N PHE A 258 -10.62 9.45 -6.79
CA PHE A 258 -10.00 9.45 -8.11
C PHE A 258 -10.79 10.26 -9.11
N TYR A 259 -10.09 10.99 -9.96
CA TYR A 259 -10.63 11.88 -10.96
C TYR A 259 -10.01 11.58 -12.32
N THR A 260 -10.77 11.76 -13.40
CA THR A 260 -10.25 11.70 -14.78
C THR A 260 -9.84 13.09 -15.30
N ASP A 261 -10.19 14.15 -14.59
CA ASP A 261 -9.84 15.55 -14.89
C ASP A 261 -9.22 16.21 -13.67
N ILE A 262 -8.00 16.70 -13.81
CA ILE A 262 -7.25 17.37 -12.75
C ILE A 262 -7.92 18.68 -12.30
N ASN A 263 -8.60 19.39 -13.20
CA ASN A 263 -9.27 20.64 -12.84
C ASN A 263 -10.48 20.39 -11.93
N GLN A 264 -11.19 19.26 -12.12
CA GLN A 264 -12.27 18.86 -11.24
C GLN A 264 -11.72 18.49 -9.85
N LEU A 265 -10.57 17.79 -9.78
CA LEU A 265 -9.90 17.50 -8.51
C LEU A 265 -9.53 18.78 -7.77
N ILE A 266 -8.85 19.73 -8.43
CA ILE A 266 -8.45 21.00 -7.81
C ILE A 266 -9.68 21.81 -7.36
N SER A 267 -10.74 21.80 -8.15
CA SER A 267 -12.00 22.48 -7.79
C SER A 267 -12.62 21.89 -6.53
N ASP A 268 -12.72 20.57 -6.47
CA ASP A 268 -13.27 19.86 -5.32
C ASP A 268 -12.41 20.07 -4.07
N ALA A 269 -11.07 20.00 -4.20
CA ALA A 269 -10.14 20.25 -3.10
C ALA A 269 -10.29 21.67 -2.53
N LYS A 270 -10.49 22.69 -3.39
CA LYS A 270 -10.77 24.08 -2.96
C LYS A 270 -12.10 24.22 -2.21
N LEU A 271 -13.08 23.37 -2.51
CA LEU A 271 -14.41 23.35 -1.88
C LEU A 271 -14.52 22.34 -0.72
N ASP A 272 -13.40 21.69 -0.35
CA ASP A 272 -13.32 20.67 0.71
C ASP A 272 -14.34 19.55 0.52
N ASN A 273 -14.45 19.01 -0.71
CA ASN A 273 -15.34 17.91 -1.06
C ASN A 273 -14.76 17.02 -2.17
N HIS A 274 -15.47 15.93 -2.54
CA HIS A 274 -15.09 14.98 -3.59
C HIS A 274 -16.24 14.67 -4.55
N ASN A 275 -17.11 15.65 -4.80
CA ASN A 275 -18.35 15.44 -5.56
C ASN A 275 -18.13 15.00 -7.02
N ASN A 276 -17.03 15.45 -7.64
CA ASN A 276 -16.66 15.11 -9.01
C ASN A 276 -15.74 13.87 -9.11
N ALA A 277 -15.36 13.25 -7.99
CA ALA A 277 -14.62 12.01 -8.03
C ALA A 277 -15.46 10.88 -8.61
N ILE A 278 -14.85 10.00 -9.43
CA ILE A 278 -15.54 8.84 -10.04
C ILE A 278 -16.05 7.84 -9.02
N ASN A 279 -15.50 7.88 -7.82
CA ASN A 279 -15.87 7.05 -6.66
C ASN A 279 -16.32 7.89 -5.44
N SER A 280 -16.94 9.03 -5.68
CA SER A 280 -17.36 10.02 -4.67
C SER A 280 -18.13 9.42 -3.48
N ASN A 281 -18.98 8.41 -3.73
CA ASN A 281 -19.79 7.77 -2.70
C ASN A 281 -19.07 6.62 -1.97
N ASN A 282 -17.94 6.13 -2.50
CA ASN A 282 -17.21 4.98 -1.96
C ASN A 282 -15.70 5.18 -2.11
N PRO A 283 -15.04 5.88 -1.16
CA PRO A 283 -13.60 6.08 -1.19
C PRO A 283 -12.86 4.74 -1.16
N TYR A 284 -11.83 4.64 -1.98
CA TYR A 284 -10.96 3.47 -2.04
C TYR A 284 -9.89 3.55 -0.94
N TYR A 285 -9.66 2.43 -0.28
CA TYR A 285 -8.58 2.28 0.68
C TYR A 285 -7.69 1.12 0.27
N ASN A 286 -6.44 1.39 -0.11
CA ASN A 286 -5.51 0.33 -0.46
C ASN A 286 -5.26 -0.59 0.73
N TYR A 287 -5.55 -1.88 0.57
CA TYR A 287 -5.51 -2.83 1.68
C TYR A 287 -4.18 -2.85 2.43
N TYR A 288 -3.05 -2.96 1.72
CA TYR A 288 -1.73 -3.02 2.36
C TYR A 288 -1.34 -1.71 3.04
N GLN A 289 -1.77 -0.57 2.49
CA GLN A 289 -1.47 0.75 3.02
C GLN A 289 -2.20 1.01 4.34
N TYR A 290 -3.46 0.57 4.41
CA TYR A 290 -4.32 0.75 5.58
C TYR A 290 -4.33 -0.45 6.54
N LEU A 291 -3.62 -1.55 6.21
CA LEU A 291 -3.49 -2.72 7.07
C LEU A 291 -2.73 -2.36 8.36
N PRO A 292 -3.35 -2.51 9.54
CA PRO A 292 -2.63 -2.33 10.80
C PRO A 292 -1.45 -3.28 10.93
N GLY A 293 -0.31 -2.76 11.38
CA GLY A 293 0.87 -3.57 11.66
C GLY A 293 0.66 -4.63 12.74
N ARG A 294 -0.37 -4.46 13.60
CA ARG A 294 -0.86 -5.47 14.55
C ARG A 294 -1.62 -6.58 13.83
N SER A 295 -1.04 -7.13 12.78
CA SER A 295 -1.55 -8.24 11.96
C SER A 295 -0.48 -9.31 11.79
N LYS A 296 -0.91 -10.52 11.39
CA LYS A 296 -0.01 -11.63 11.07
C LYS A 296 -0.09 -11.96 9.59
N THR A 297 1.04 -12.16 8.96
CA THR A 297 1.08 -12.79 7.65
C THR A 297 0.70 -14.27 7.72
N SER A 298 0.21 -14.83 6.61
CA SER A 298 -0.01 -16.26 6.44
C SER A 298 1.27 -17.02 6.04
N TYR A 299 2.32 -16.29 5.67
CA TYR A 299 3.56 -16.86 5.16
C TYR A 299 4.49 -17.31 6.29
N THR A 300 5.27 -18.35 6.00
CA THR A 300 6.28 -18.91 6.88
C THR A 300 7.65 -18.21 6.70
N ALA A 301 8.59 -18.54 7.57
CA ALA A 301 9.98 -18.08 7.43
C ALA A 301 10.62 -18.56 6.11
N ASP A 302 10.34 -19.80 5.71
CA ASP A 302 10.86 -20.37 4.47
C ASP A 302 10.24 -19.70 3.23
N ASP A 303 8.98 -19.32 3.28
CA ASP A 303 8.35 -18.56 2.21
C ASP A 303 9.00 -17.18 2.04
N ILE A 304 9.26 -16.49 3.13
CA ILE A 304 9.98 -15.20 3.11
C ILE A 304 11.40 -15.39 2.56
N ASN A 305 12.10 -16.47 2.93
CA ASN A 305 13.42 -16.78 2.38
C ASN A 305 13.39 -17.03 0.87
N LYS A 306 12.39 -17.75 0.35
CA LYS A 306 12.18 -17.93 -1.10
C LYS A 306 11.99 -16.60 -1.81
N TYR A 307 11.20 -15.68 -1.22
CA TYR A 307 11.03 -14.34 -1.76
C TYR A 307 12.36 -13.58 -1.81
N PHE A 308 13.15 -13.60 -0.76
CA PHE A 308 14.47 -12.97 -0.74
C PHE A 308 15.43 -13.59 -1.76
N GLU A 309 15.42 -14.91 -1.89
CA GLU A 309 16.23 -15.58 -2.90
C GLU A 309 15.91 -15.12 -4.32
N GLN A 310 14.63 -14.94 -4.64
CA GLN A 310 14.15 -14.53 -5.95
C GLN A 310 14.40 -13.04 -6.24
N TYR A 311 14.19 -12.15 -5.26
CA TYR A 311 14.11 -10.71 -5.50
C TYR A 311 15.27 -9.89 -4.92
N THR A 312 16.27 -10.55 -4.34
CA THR A 312 17.46 -9.87 -3.83
C THR A 312 18.74 -10.38 -4.52
N PRO A 313 19.76 -9.52 -4.69
CA PRO A 313 21.08 -9.96 -5.13
C PRO A 313 21.67 -11.07 -4.26
N SER A 314 22.59 -11.85 -4.81
CA SER A 314 23.20 -13.00 -4.08
C SER A 314 23.98 -12.59 -2.81
N ASP A 315 24.46 -11.35 -2.76
CA ASP A 315 25.20 -10.76 -1.63
C ASP A 315 24.29 -9.95 -0.67
N SER A 316 22.99 -10.08 -0.80
CA SER A 316 22.01 -9.41 0.08
C SER A 316 22.06 -9.97 1.50
N LEU A 317 22.10 -9.07 2.47
CA LEU A 317 22.03 -9.41 3.89
C LEU A 317 20.62 -9.82 4.36
N LEU A 318 19.59 -9.71 3.52
CA LEU A 318 18.23 -10.17 3.83
C LEU A 318 18.02 -11.66 3.54
N ARG A 319 18.92 -12.32 2.78
CA ARG A 319 18.81 -13.76 2.50
C ARG A 319 18.90 -14.58 3.78
N ASN A 320 18.06 -15.61 3.88
CA ASN A 320 17.98 -16.52 5.04
C ASN A 320 17.58 -15.87 6.37
N THR A 321 16.93 -14.69 6.34
CA THR A 321 16.50 -13.96 7.54
C THR A 321 15.02 -14.07 7.85
N GLY A 322 14.26 -14.85 7.09
CA GLY A 322 12.79 -14.99 7.23
C GLY A 322 12.36 -15.35 8.65
N SER A 323 13.15 -16.19 9.37
CA SER A 323 12.88 -16.56 10.76
C SER A 323 12.89 -15.35 11.72
N TYR A 324 13.75 -14.37 11.48
CA TYR A 324 13.85 -13.17 12.32
C TYR A 324 12.60 -12.27 12.17
N PHE A 325 12.06 -12.15 10.94
CA PHE A 325 10.83 -11.41 10.68
C PHE A 325 9.61 -12.10 11.32
N ILE A 326 9.52 -13.44 11.23
CA ILE A 326 8.44 -14.19 11.88
C ILE A 326 8.57 -14.14 13.41
N LYS A 327 9.78 -14.20 13.96
CA LYS A 327 10.04 -13.99 15.39
C LYS A 327 9.58 -12.60 15.82
N ALA A 328 9.97 -11.55 15.09
CA ALA A 328 9.55 -10.18 15.35
C ALA A 328 8.02 -10.03 15.36
N GLN A 329 7.32 -10.63 14.38
CA GLN A 329 5.86 -10.66 14.36
C GLN A 329 5.28 -11.34 15.60
N ASN A 330 5.77 -12.51 15.96
CA ASN A 330 5.20 -13.30 17.06
C ASN A 330 5.41 -12.67 18.41
N GLU A 331 6.59 -12.09 18.67
CA GLU A 331 6.98 -11.52 19.96
C GLU A 331 6.50 -10.07 20.13
N TYR A 332 6.62 -9.25 19.08
CA TYR A 332 6.41 -7.80 19.18
C TYR A 332 5.15 -7.31 18.44
N GLY A 333 4.38 -8.20 17.84
CA GLY A 333 3.14 -7.82 17.19
C GLY A 333 3.32 -6.92 15.98
N THR A 334 4.42 -7.08 15.23
CA THR A 334 4.70 -6.30 14.02
C THR A 334 4.66 -7.21 12.81
N ASN A 335 3.74 -6.99 11.90
CA ASN A 335 3.52 -7.83 10.72
C ASN A 335 4.84 -8.09 9.96
N ALA A 336 5.16 -9.37 9.71
CA ALA A 336 6.44 -9.76 9.11
C ALA A 336 6.57 -9.28 7.66
N THR A 337 5.52 -9.34 6.83
CA THR A 337 5.59 -8.87 5.44
C THR A 337 5.67 -7.35 5.33
N LEU A 338 5.08 -6.63 6.29
CA LEU A 338 5.24 -5.18 6.43
C LEU A 338 6.71 -4.82 6.71
N LEU A 339 7.34 -5.49 7.69
CA LEU A 339 8.77 -5.31 7.99
C LEU A 339 9.65 -5.68 6.79
N VAL A 340 9.32 -6.76 6.06
CA VAL A 340 10.03 -7.15 4.83
C VAL A 340 9.93 -6.04 3.78
N GLY A 341 8.72 -5.49 3.56
CA GLY A 341 8.51 -4.40 2.61
C GLY A 341 9.37 -3.17 2.91
N ILE A 342 9.43 -2.77 4.18
CA ILE A 342 10.28 -1.65 4.64
C ILE A 342 11.76 -1.99 4.45
N ALA A 343 12.21 -3.15 4.94
CA ALA A 343 13.62 -3.54 4.85
C ALA A 343 14.12 -3.62 3.39
N MET A 344 13.31 -4.17 2.49
CA MET A 344 13.59 -4.21 1.05
C MET A 344 13.77 -2.82 0.45
N ASN A 345 12.91 -1.86 0.85
CA ASN A 345 12.95 -0.49 0.37
C ASN A 345 14.16 0.28 0.94
N GLU A 346 14.36 0.26 2.27
CA GLU A 346 15.36 1.07 2.96
C GLU A 346 16.80 0.63 2.72
N SER A 347 17.01 -0.66 2.44
CA SER A 347 18.34 -1.23 2.32
C SER A 347 18.79 -1.51 0.87
N ASP A 348 18.06 -1.00 -0.14
CA ASP A 348 18.25 -1.44 -1.52
C ASP A 348 18.34 -2.98 -1.61
N ARG A 349 17.28 -3.64 -1.14
CA ARG A 349 17.19 -5.10 -1.12
C ARG A 349 18.33 -5.79 -0.34
N GLY A 350 18.81 -5.15 0.73
CA GLY A 350 19.85 -5.67 1.62
C GLY A 350 21.29 -5.43 1.14
N THR A 351 21.52 -4.56 0.15
CA THR A 351 22.83 -4.33 -0.45
C THR A 351 23.41 -2.94 -0.23
N SER A 352 22.62 -2.01 0.36
CA SER A 352 23.08 -0.65 0.61
C SER A 352 24.35 -0.62 1.49
N ASN A 353 25.15 0.43 1.33
CA ASN A 353 26.34 0.63 2.15
C ASN A 353 26.01 0.63 3.65
N LEU A 354 24.87 1.24 4.02
CA LEU A 354 24.40 1.27 5.41
C LEU A 354 24.09 -0.14 5.93
N ALA A 355 23.40 -0.96 5.13
CA ALA A 355 23.16 -2.37 5.47
C ALA A 355 24.47 -3.12 5.68
N LYS A 356 25.43 -3.01 4.75
CA LYS A 356 26.70 -3.76 4.77
C LYS A 356 27.67 -3.32 5.88
N THR A 357 27.70 -2.03 6.23
CA THR A 357 28.67 -1.50 7.20
C THR A 357 28.12 -1.40 8.62
N LYS A 358 26.80 -1.27 8.78
CA LYS A 358 26.13 -1.06 10.07
C LYS A 358 25.06 -2.11 10.40
N PHE A 359 24.81 -3.09 9.53
CA PHE A 359 23.70 -4.04 9.61
C PHE A 359 22.33 -3.35 9.75
N ASN A 360 22.21 -2.11 9.26
CA ASN A 360 21.01 -1.29 9.38
C ASN A 360 20.19 -1.39 8.10
N VAL A 361 19.21 -2.30 8.08
CA VAL A 361 18.34 -2.54 6.92
C VAL A 361 17.03 -1.74 6.97
N PHE A 362 16.85 -0.89 7.99
CA PHE A 362 15.67 -0.04 8.14
C PHE A 362 15.98 1.47 8.07
N GLY A 363 17.20 1.85 7.81
CA GLY A 363 17.59 3.26 7.76
C GLY A 363 17.41 4.01 9.08
N THR A 364 17.38 3.31 10.23
CA THR A 364 17.10 3.96 11.51
C THR A 364 18.17 4.98 11.87
N ASN A 365 17.71 6.19 12.28
CA ASN A 365 18.53 7.37 12.56
C ASN A 365 19.45 7.82 11.40
N ALA A 366 19.21 7.29 10.18
CA ALA A 366 19.77 7.89 8.97
C ALA A 366 19.00 9.19 8.68
N LYS A 367 19.72 10.30 8.52
CA LYS A 367 19.13 11.58 8.12
C LYS A 367 19.61 11.92 6.72
N ASP A 368 18.73 12.57 5.96
CA ASP A 368 19.11 13.16 4.68
C ASP A 368 20.37 14.00 4.87
N GLY A 369 21.46 13.65 4.16
CA GLY A 369 22.76 14.32 4.27
C GLY A 369 23.66 13.92 5.45
N TYR A 370 23.22 13.07 6.40
CA TYR A 370 24.05 12.62 7.54
C TYR A 370 23.87 11.13 7.84
N VAL A 371 24.38 10.28 6.96
CA VAL A 371 24.32 8.81 7.08
C VAL A 371 25.24 8.28 8.22
N GLU A 372 26.26 9.03 8.62
CA GLU A 372 27.17 8.65 9.68
C GLU A 372 26.48 8.51 11.04
N GLY A 373 25.41 9.28 11.30
CA GLY A 373 24.62 9.22 12.52
C GLY A 373 23.64 8.03 12.59
N ALA A 374 23.51 7.25 11.53
CA ALA A 374 22.62 6.08 11.51
C ALA A 374 23.03 5.01 12.53
N ASP A 375 22.05 4.33 13.11
CA ASP A 375 22.28 3.26 14.07
C ASP A 375 23.16 2.15 13.50
N LYS A 376 24.01 1.60 14.35
CA LYS A 376 24.79 0.40 14.08
C LYS A 376 24.30 -0.76 14.94
N PHE A 377 24.13 -1.92 14.32
CA PHE A 377 23.74 -3.16 14.96
C PHE A 377 24.89 -4.18 14.90
N PHE A 378 24.86 -5.19 15.77
CA PHE A 378 25.86 -6.27 15.77
C PHE A 378 25.55 -7.35 14.73
N SER A 379 24.25 -7.47 14.31
CA SER A 379 23.81 -8.42 13.31
C SER A 379 22.49 -7.97 12.67
N ILE A 380 22.11 -8.60 11.57
CA ILE A 380 20.79 -8.40 10.94
C ILE A 380 19.66 -8.88 11.86
N GLU A 381 19.85 -9.98 12.61
CA GLU A 381 18.87 -10.40 13.61
C GLU A 381 18.61 -9.30 14.64
N GLU A 382 19.68 -8.76 15.25
CA GLU A 382 19.53 -7.67 16.22
C GLU A 382 18.81 -6.47 15.60
N CYS A 383 19.16 -6.09 14.38
CA CYS A 383 18.51 -4.98 13.68
C CYS A 383 17.00 -5.22 13.55
N ILE A 384 16.59 -6.37 13.01
CA ILE A 384 15.17 -6.71 12.79
C ILE A 384 14.41 -6.72 14.13
N ILE A 385 14.95 -7.38 15.14
CA ILE A 385 14.32 -7.53 16.46
C ILE A 385 14.22 -6.18 17.17
N ARG A 386 15.30 -5.40 17.23
CA ARG A 386 15.30 -4.10 17.91
C ARG A 386 14.39 -3.09 17.22
N VAL A 387 14.42 -3.03 15.88
CA VAL A 387 13.55 -2.11 15.13
C VAL A 387 12.09 -2.50 15.29
N SER A 388 11.77 -3.80 15.23
CA SER A 388 10.41 -4.27 15.48
C SER A 388 9.92 -3.90 16.89
N ASN A 389 10.76 -4.07 17.91
CA ASN A 389 10.44 -3.74 19.29
C ASN A 389 10.35 -2.22 19.52
N TYR A 390 11.48 -1.50 19.37
CA TYR A 390 11.57 -0.11 19.82
C TYR A 390 10.97 0.89 18.82
N SER A 391 11.16 0.66 17.51
CA SER A 391 10.65 1.60 16.53
C SER A 391 9.17 1.36 16.22
N PHE A 392 8.76 0.11 16.02
CA PHE A 392 7.38 -0.19 15.66
C PHE A 392 6.52 -0.50 16.88
N SER A 393 6.77 -1.57 17.63
CA SER A 393 5.88 -1.99 18.71
C SER A 393 5.70 -0.93 19.79
N ASN A 394 6.81 -0.32 20.26
CA ASN A 394 6.81 0.76 21.26
C ASN A 394 6.73 2.16 20.66
N GLY A 395 6.92 2.29 19.36
CA GLY A 395 6.93 3.56 18.65
C GLY A 395 5.70 3.77 17.78
N TYR A 396 5.85 3.50 16.48
CA TYR A 396 4.82 3.81 15.48
C TYR A 396 3.48 3.11 15.69
N PHE A 397 3.46 1.96 16.37
CA PHE A 397 2.24 1.18 16.63
C PHE A 397 1.72 1.29 18.07
N ASN A 398 2.26 2.19 18.86
CA ASN A 398 1.83 2.38 20.25
C ASN A 398 1.16 3.75 20.43
N PRO A 399 -0.14 3.81 20.75
CA PRO A 399 -0.85 5.08 20.98
C PRO A 399 -0.25 5.98 22.07
N LYS A 400 0.64 5.46 22.93
CA LYS A 400 1.39 6.24 23.92
C LYS A 400 2.60 6.97 23.30
N SER A 401 3.08 6.51 22.15
CA SER A 401 4.26 7.10 21.50
C SER A 401 3.87 8.37 20.74
N TRP A 402 4.76 9.37 20.77
CA TRP A 402 4.62 10.57 19.94
C TRP A 402 4.72 10.28 18.43
N LYS A 403 5.31 9.13 18.05
CA LYS A 403 5.44 8.68 16.65
C LYS A 403 4.14 8.10 16.09
N TYR A 404 3.22 7.71 16.95
CA TYR A 404 1.99 7.05 16.54
C TYR A 404 1.04 7.99 15.80
N ASN A 405 0.57 7.57 14.63
CA ASN A 405 -0.51 8.18 13.85
C ASN A 405 -1.35 7.09 13.17
N SER A 406 -1.75 6.05 13.88
CA SER A 406 -2.24 4.74 13.47
C SER A 406 -1.12 3.71 13.32
N SER A 407 -1.45 2.44 13.49
CA SER A 407 -0.47 1.34 13.35
C SER A 407 -0.27 0.85 11.91
N SER A 408 -0.87 1.49 10.91
CA SER A 408 -0.68 1.19 9.49
C SER A 408 0.57 1.87 8.91
N LEU A 409 0.99 1.50 7.69
CA LEU A 409 2.01 2.27 6.95
C LEU A 409 1.46 3.64 6.54
N GLY A 410 0.21 3.68 6.07
CA GLY A 410 -0.55 4.89 5.81
C GLY A 410 0.03 5.78 4.70
N ASN A 411 -0.10 7.09 4.93
CA ASN A 411 0.33 8.16 4.03
C ASN A 411 0.76 9.39 4.85
N LYS A 412 0.76 10.61 4.31
CA LYS A 412 1.12 11.81 5.07
C LYS A 412 0.04 12.26 6.06
N ASN A 413 -1.18 11.74 5.96
CA ASN A 413 -2.26 12.02 6.91
C ASN A 413 -2.28 11.03 8.09
N ILE A 414 -2.04 9.75 7.82
CA ILE A 414 -2.22 8.65 8.77
C ILE A 414 -1.09 7.62 8.63
N GLY A 415 -0.81 6.90 9.71
CA GLY A 415 0.15 5.81 9.73
C GLY A 415 1.59 6.23 10.00
N ALA A 416 2.50 5.29 9.82
CA ALA A 416 3.92 5.49 10.10
C ALA A 416 4.53 6.58 9.20
N ASN A 417 4.08 6.71 7.94
CA ASN A 417 4.66 7.66 6.97
C ASN A 417 4.50 9.13 7.38
N VAL A 418 3.59 9.46 8.29
CA VAL A 418 3.49 10.82 8.84
C VAL A 418 4.81 11.27 9.46
N ARG A 419 5.56 10.36 10.10
CA ARG A 419 6.76 10.64 10.88
C ARG A 419 8.00 9.82 10.50
N TYR A 420 7.85 8.76 9.66
CA TYR A 420 8.96 7.86 9.35
C TYR A 420 9.92 8.45 8.31
N ALA A 421 9.39 8.94 7.22
CA ALA A 421 10.18 9.39 6.07
C ALA A 421 9.76 10.78 5.59
N SER A 422 10.67 11.50 4.94
CA SER A 422 10.38 12.74 4.20
C SER A 422 9.76 12.49 2.83
N ASP A 423 9.87 11.26 2.32
CA ASP A 423 9.24 10.80 1.08
C ASP A 423 7.72 10.64 1.27
N PRO A 424 6.86 11.41 0.57
CA PRO A 424 5.40 11.27 0.67
C PRO A 424 4.89 9.90 0.26
N PHE A 425 5.60 9.21 -0.63
CA PHE A 425 5.22 7.91 -1.20
C PHE A 425 6.03 6.74 -0.63
N TRP A 426 6.73 6.95 0.49
CA TRP A 426 7.51 5.91 1.16
C TRP A 426 6.67 4.67 1.48
N SER A 427 5.45 4.85 2.00
CA SER A 427 4.55 3.74 2.29
C SER A 427 4.17 2.96 1.02
N GLU A 428 3.92 3.65 -0.09
CA GLU A 428 3.60 3.01 -1.37
C GLU A 428 4.77 2.15 -1.89
N LYS A 429 6.01 2.61 -1.71
CA LYS A 429 7.20 1.81 -2.05
C LYS A 429 7.30 0.56 -1.18
N ALA A 430 7.02 0.66 0.12
CA ALA A 430 7.03 -0.48 1.03
C ALA A 430 5.89 -1.48 0.72
N ILE A 431 4.66 -1.00 0.50
CA ILE A 431 3.52 -1.87 0.16
C ILE A 431 3.66 -2.51 -1.23
N SER A 432 4.33 -1.85 -2.17
CA SER A 432 4.67 -2.45 -3.46
C SER A 432 5.52 -3.72 -3.28
N ARG A 433 6.42 -3.75 -2.30
CA ARG A 433 7.19 -4.94 -1.93
C ARG A 433 6.34 -5.99 -1.20
N MET A 434 5.41 -5.56 -0.34
CA MET A 434 4.45 -6.48 0.31
C MET A 434 3.58 -7.16 -0.74
N TYR A 435 3.02 -6.41 -1.68
CA TYR A 435 2.23 -6.95 -2.79
C TYR A 435 3.05 -7.88 -3.68
N GLN A 436 4.28 -7.50 -4.03
CA GLN A 436 5.19 -8.34 -4.81
C GLN A 436 5.44 -9.69 -4.13
N LEU A 437 5.62 -9.68 -2.80
CA LEU A 437 5.79 -10.88 -1.99
C LEU A 437 4.53 -11.75 -2.02
N ASP A 438 3.37 -11.15 -1.73
CA ASP A 438 2.09 -11.87 -1.71
C ASP A 438 1.74 -12.45 -3.08
N LYS A 439 2.00 -11.71 -4.16
CA LYS A 439 1.82 -12.17 -5.54
C LYS A 439 2.74 -13.34 -5.87
N PHE A 440 4.02 -13.24 -5.57
CA PHE A 440 5.01 -14.30 -5.84
C PHE A 440 4.71 -15.59 -5.08
N LEU A 441 4.44 -15.47 -3.78
CA LEU A 441 4.19 -16.65 -2.94
C LEU A 441 2.78 -17.22 -3.08
N GLY A 442 1.83 -16.39 -3.54
CA GLY A 442 0.46 -16.77 -3.80
C GLY A 442 0.20 -17.30 -5.22
N GLU A 443 1.22 -17.39 -6.09
CA GLU A 443 1.12 -17.65 -7.53
C GLU A 443 0.16 -18.79 -7.90
N ASP A 444 0.18 -19.88 -7.10
CA ASP A 444 -0.66 -21.05 -7.32
C ASP A 444 -2.02 -20.99 -6.59
N THR A 445 -2.17 -20.14 -5.57
CA THR A 445 -3.32 -20.14 -4.65
C THR A 445 -4.02 -18.80 -4.55
N GLY A 446 -3.54 -17.80 -5.31
CA GLY A 446 -3.98 -16.41 -5.19
C GLY A 446 -3.33 -15.68 -4.01
N LEU A 447 -3.56 -14.38 -3.91
CA LEU A 447 -3.04 -13.53 -2.84
C LEU A 447 -3.56 -14.01 -1.48
N LYS A 448 -2.68 -14.43 -0.57
CA LYS A 448 -3.06 -15.00 0.74
C LYS A 448 -3.20 -13.94 1.83
N ASP A 449 -2.44 -12.88 1.75
CA ASP A 449 -2.47 -11.80 2.73
C ASP A 449 -3.38 -10.64 2.31
N TYR A 450 -3.63 -10.44 1.00
CA TYR A 450 -4.54 -9.42 0.50
C TYR A 450 -5.99 -9.68 0.96
N ASN A 451 -6.63 -8.66 1.54
CA ASN A 451 -7.98 -8.76 2.12
C ASN A 451 -8.16 -9.90 3.14
N ARG A 452 -7.07 -10.33 3.78
CA ARG A 452 -7.10 -11.36 4.81
C ARG A 452 -7.85 -10.90 6.06
N TYR A 453 -7.78 -9.62 6.40
CA TYR A 453 -8.42 -9.04 7.56
C TYR A 453 -9.52 -8.05 7.18
N LEU A 454 -10.56 -8.00 7.99
CA LEU A 454 -11.56 -6.94 7.92
C LEU A 454 -10.99 -5.70 8.59
N LEU A 455 -10.89 -4.63 7.80
CA LEU A 455 -10.36 -3.36 8.28
C LEU A 455 -11.49 -2.42 8.66
N GLY A 456 -11.37 -1.84 9.83
CA GLY A 456 -12.22 -0.75 10.32
C GLY A 456 -11.44 0.54 10.41
N MET A 457 -12.11 1.66 10.23
CA MET A 457 -11.60 3.00 10.46
C MET A 457 -12.46 3.69 11.50
N TYR A 458 -11.85 4.30 12.51
CA TYR A 458 -12.57 5.06 13.51
C TYR A 458 -13.15 6.34 12.92
N THR A 459 -14.47 6.52 13.03
CA THR A 459 -15.20 7.66 12.44
C THR A 459 -15.60 8.72 13.48
N ASN A 460 -15.60 8.36 14.75
CA ASN A 460 -15.99 9.24 15.85
C ASN A 460 -15.07 9.04 17.05
N GLU A 461 -15.06 10.03 17.95
CA GLU A 461 -14.42 9.90 19.26
C GLU A 461 -14.96 8.68 19.99
N THR A 462 -14.07 7.89 20.56
CA THR A 462 -14.44 6.69 21.30
C THR A 462 -13.29 6.22 22.19
N SER A 463 -13.54 5.14 22.95
CA SER A 463 -12.52 4.42 23.70
C SER A 463 -12.46 2.98 23.22
N VAL A 464 -11.26 2.47 23.01
CA VAL A 464 -11.01 1.03 22.87
C VAL A 464 -10.81 0.46 24.27
N LYS A 465 -11.65 -0.51 24.68
CA LYS A 465 -11.65 -1.09 26.02
C LYS A 465 -11.29 -2.58 25.95
N ASN A 466 -10.73 -3.12 27.01
CA ASN A 466 -10.54 -4.57 27.14
C ASN A 466 -11.87 -5.28 27.52
N THR A 467 -11.81 -6.62 27.60
CA THR A 467 -12.96 -7.46 27.99
C THR A 467 -13.48 -7.21 29.41
N LEU A 468 -12.72 -6.55 30.27
CA LEU A 468 -13.11 -6.11 31.61
C LEU A 468 -13.63 -4.66 31.64
N ASN A 469 -13.95 -4.09 30.46
CA ASN A 469 -14.43 -2.71 30.31
C ASN A 469 -13.45 -1.62 30.77
N LYS A 470 -12.13 -1.93 30.89
CA LYS A 470 -11.09 -0.96 31.19
C LYS A 470 -10.56 -0.36 29.89
N GLU A 471 -10.38 0.95 29.86
CA GLU A 471 -9.88 1.66 28.69
C GLU A 471 -8.40 1.29 28.41
N LEU A 472 -8.14 0.87 27.19
CA LEU A 472 -6.80 0.65 26.66
C LEU A 472 -6.20 1.93 26.08
N TYR A 473 -6.97 2.66 25.30
CA TYR A 473 -6.68 3.99 24.77
C TYR A 473 -7.93 4.65 24.20
N SER A 474 -7.90 5.98 24.10
CA SER A 474 -8.97 6.78 23.49
C SER A 474 -8.67 7.10 22.05
N ILE A 475 -9.72 7.29 21.25
CA ILE A 475 -9.68 7.88 19.91
C ILE A 475 -10.22 9.29 20.01
N LEU A 476 -9.44 10.28 19.60
CA LEU A 476 -9.78 11.70 19.65
C LEU A 476 -10.24 12.24 18.31
N PRO A 477 -10.79 13.45 18.23
CA PRO A 477 -10.99 14.15 16.97
C PRO A 477 -9.68 14.26 16.21
N GLN A 478 -9.79 14.28 14.89
CA GLN A 478 -8.64 14.46 14.01
C GLN A 478 -7.90 15.77 14.35
N ASN A 479 -6.59 15.76 14.26
CA ASN A 479 -5.72 16.91 14.53
C ASN A 479 -5.67 17.46 15.97
N THR A 480 -6.33 16.80 16.94
CA THR A 480 -6.33 17.25 18.36
C THR A 480 -5.28 16.55 19.23
N ARG A 481 -4.58 15.55 18.71
CA ARG A 481 -3.59 14.77 19.44
C ARG A 481 -2.37 15.61 19.84
N THR A 482 -1.94 15.46 21.10
CA THR A 482 -0.72 16.07 21.65
C THR A 482 0.35 15.02 22.00
N LYS A 483 1.61 15.43 22.08
CA LYS A 483 2.79 14.52 22.27
C LYS A 483 2.69 13.57 23.47
N ASN A 484 1.97 13.89 24.52
CA ASN A 484 2.05 13.15 25.81
C ASN A 484 0.77 12.37 26.15
N THR A 485 -0.08 12.09 25.18
CA THR A 485 -1.36 11.43 25.41
C THR A 485 -1.38 10.04 24.78
N CYS A 486 -1.85 9.02 25.53
CA CYS A 486 -2.08 7.67 25.02
C CYS A 486 -3.38 7.64 24.22
N LYS A 487 -3.34 8.12 22.97
CA LYS A 487 -4.56 8.36 22.19
C LYS A 487 -4.31 8.11 20.71
N GLY A 488 -5.27 7.47 20.06
CA GLY A 488 -5.45 7.50 18.62
C GLY A 488 -6.28 8.70 18.19
N GLN A 489 -6.61 8.79 16.92
CA GLN A 489 -7.48 9.83 16.37
C GLN A 489 -8.48 9.25 15.38
N VAL A 490 -9.56 9.98 15.13
CA VAL A 490 -10.49 9.68 14.03
C VAL A 490 -9.70 9.57 12.72
N GLY A 491 -9.97 8.52 11.94
CA GLY A 491 -9.21 8.14 10.77
C GLY A 491 -8.24 6.98 11.01
N ASP A 492 -7.81 6.72 12.26
CA ASP A 492 -6.96 5.55 12.56
C ASP A 492 -7.66 4.24 12.21
N THR A 493 -6.87 3.27 11.75
CA THR A 493 -7.38 1.96 11.32
C THR A 493 -7.22 0.89 12.40
N THR A 494 -8.08 -0.11 12.34
CA THR A 494 -8.03 -1.29 13.21
C THR A 494 -8.44 -2.55 12.44
N ILE A 495 -8.06 -3.71 12.94
CA ILE A 495 -8.59 -4.99 12.45
C ILE A 495 -9.85 -5.33 13.26
N VAL A 496 -10.95 -5.54 12.56
CA VAL A 496 -12.18 -6.08 13.14
C VAL A 496 -12.05 -7.61 13.18
N LEU A 497 -12.04 -8.18 14.37
CA LEU A 497 -11.90 -9.62 14.59
C LEU A 497 -13.24 -10.36 14.39
N ASN A 498 -14.29 -9.82 15.00
CA ASN A 498 -15.65 -10.32 14.88
C ASN A 498 -16.66 -9.31 15.42
N GLU A 499 -17.95 -9.59 15.26
CA GLU A 499 -19.01 -8.94 15.99
C GLU A 499 -19.05 -9.51 17.41
N LYS A 500 -18.73 -8.66 18.40
CA LYS A 500 -18.78 -9.06 19.81
C LYS A 500 -20.22 -9.25 20.30
N ASP A 501 -21.07 -8.30 19.92
CA ASP A 501 -22.52 -8.29 20.16
C ASP A 501 -23.19 -7.37 19.13
N ILE A 502 -24.50 -7.11 19.31
CA ILE A 502 -25.28 -6.29 18.39
C ILE A 502 -24.72 -4.84 18.25
N ASN A 503 -24.10 -4.31 19.30
CA ASN A 503 -23.62 -2.93 19.37
C ASN A 503 -22.11 -2.77 19.22
N ASN A 504 -21.34 -3.86 19.38
CA ASN A 504 -19.89 -3.78 19.50
C ASN A 504 -19.15 -4.72 18.56
N TYR A 505 -18.00 -4.25 18.07
CA TYR A 505 -16.97 -5.07 17.46
C TYR A 505 -15.91 -5.49 18.48
N SER A 506 -15.40 -6.70 18.34
CA SER A 506 -14.10 -7.11 18.84
C SER A 506 -13.03 -6.70 17.82
N VAL A 507 -12.00 -5.99 18.26
CA VAL A 507 -10.93 -5.46 17.40
C VAL A 507 -9.56 -5.86 17.90
N ARG A 508 -8.56 -5.78 17.04
CA ARG A 508 -7.15 -5.95 17.38
C ARG A 508 -6.62 -4.63 17.96
N PRO A 509 -6.38 -4.52 19.28
CA PRO A 509 -5.98 -3.25 19.86
C PRO A 509 -4.50 -2.95 19.58
N ASP A 510 -4.18 -1.69 19.30
CA ASP A 510 -2.79 -1.25 19.12
C ASP A 510 -2.01 -1.26 20.45
N ARG A 511 -2.73 -1.12 21.57
CA ARG A 511 -2.21 -1.22 22.94
C ARG A 511 -3.05 -2.20 23.75
N ILE A 512 -2.39 -3.10 24.47
CA ILE A 512 -3.03 -4.18 25.23
C ILE A 512 -3.10 -3.96 26.74
N VAL A 513 -2.45 -2.90 27.25
CA VAL A 513 -2.39 -2.59 28.68
C VAL A 513 -3.32 -1.41 28.98
N PRO A 514 -4.17 -1.48 30.03
CA PRO A 514 -5.04 -0.38 30.43
C PRO A 514 -4.27 0.91 30.74
N MET A 515 -4.87 2.07 30.49
CA MET A 515 -4.26 3.39 30.75
C MET A 515 -3.89 3.63 32.21
N THR A 516 -4.60 2.96 33.14
CA THR A 516 -4.34 3.05 34.59
C THR A 516 -3.12 2.32 35.06
N GLU A 517 -2.53 1.45 34.23
CA GLU A 517 -1.31 0.72 34.58
C GLU A 517 -0.07 1.54 34.21
N THR A 518 0.69 1.95 35.24
CA THR A 518 1.89 2.78 35.09
C THR A 518 3.13 1.99 34.69
N ASN A 519 3.18 0.69 35.00
CA ASN A 519 4.27 -0.22 34.65
C ASN A 519 4.02 -0.94 33.33
N ILE A 520 4.07 -0.19 32.24
CA ILE A 520 4.34 -0.82 30.96
C ILE A 520 5.84 -0.97 30.92
N ASN A 521 6.34 -2.17 31.17
CA ASN A 521 7.69 -2.51 30.80
C ASN A 521 7.80 -2.26 29.30
N GLY A 522 8.64 -1.35 28.89
CA GLY A 522 8.87 -0.99 27.49
C GLY A 522 9.59 -2.10 26.72
N ASP A 523 9.28 -3.38 27.01
CA ASP A 523 9.84 -4.53 26.34
C ASP A 523 9.24 -4.77 24.96
N GLY A 524 8.14 -4.06 24.62
CA GLY A 524 7.47 -4.12 23.32
C GLY A 524 6.74 -5.41 23.01
N THR A 525 6.72 -6.37 23.94
CA THR A 525 6.01 -7.65 23.78
C THR A 525 4.53 -7.44 23.50
N TYR A 526 3.97 -8.19 22.54
CA TYR A 526 2.58 -8.11 22.15
C TYR A 526 1.87 -9.46 22.35
N LEU A 527 0.74 -9.45 23.08
CA LEU A 527 -0.05 -10.63 23.37
C LEU A 527 -1.21 -10.75 22.36
N TRP A 528 -1.11 -11.71 21.47
CA TRP A 528 -2.03 -11.93 20.35
C TRP A 528 -3.43 -12.41 20.75
N ASP A 529 -3.59 -12.95 21.97
CA ASP A 529 -4.86 -13.40 22.53
C ASP A 529 -5.72 -12.26 23.10
N ARG A 530 -5.20 -11.03 23.12
CA ARG A 530 -5.89 -9.86 23.65
C ARG A 530 -6.79 -9.23 22.61
N GLU A 531 -7.97 -8.78 23.07
CA GLU A 531 -8.98 -8.12 22.25
C GLU A 531 -9.31 -6.74 22.81
N GLY A 532 -9.62 -5.82 21.90
CA GLY A 532 -10.26 -4.55 22.21
C GLY A 532 -11.74 -4.62 21.87
N ILE A 533 -12.56 -3.85 22.56
CA ILE A 533 -13.99 -3.70 22.31
C ILE A 533 -14.27 -2.24 21.98
N VAL A 534 -15.02 -2.01 20.89
CA VAL A 534 -15.41 -0.69 20.43
C VAL A 534 -16.83 -0.72 19.86
N SER A 535 -17.57 0.39 20.00
CA SER A 535 -18.92 0.52 19.42
C SER A 535 -18.88 0.48 17.90
N LYS A 536 -19.79 -0.27 17.28
CA LYS A 536 -19.98 -0.35 15.83
C LYS A 536 -20.26 1.01 15.20
N ASN A 537 -20.99 1.88 15.91
CA ASN A 537 -21.32 3.23 15.43
C ASN A 537 -20.10 4.15 15.25
N ASN A 538 -18.95 3.77 15.81
CA ASN A 538 -17.71 4.55 15.77
C ASN A 538 -16.67 3.94 14.83
N VAL A 539 -17.02 2.89 14.07
CA VAL A 539 -16.11 2.19 13.15
C VAL A 539 -16.81 1.96 11.81
N LYS A 540 -16.26 2.54 10.74
CA LYS A 540 -16.63 2.26 9.35
C LYS A 540 -15.75 1.13 8.84
N LEU A 541 -16.34 0.12 8.23
CA LEU A 541 -15.59 -0.91 7.51
C LEU A 541 -15.08 -0.31 6.18
N ILE A 542 -13.80 -0.50 5.87
CA ILE A 542 -13.12 0.17 4.74
C ILE A 542 -12.63 -0.78 3.65
N ASN A 543 -12.78 -2.08 3.83
CA ASN A 543 -12.58 -3.04 2.76
C ASN A 543 -13.79 -3.98 2.69
N GLU A 544 -14.07 -4.42 1.48
CA GLU A 544 -15.05 -5.49 1.25
C GLU A 544 -14.39 -6.83 1.54
N VAL A 545 -14.23 -7.14 2.81
CA VAL A 545 -14.06 -8.53 3.16
C VAL A 545 -15.44 -9.16 3.03
N ALA A 546 -15.57 -10.25 2.27
CA ALA A 546 -16.79 -11.03 2.25
C ALA A 546 -17.28 -11.21 3.68
N ASN A 547 -18.56 -10.98 3.88
CA ASN A 547 -19.31 -11.00 5.13
C ASN A 547 -18.51 -11.66 6.29
N PRO A 548 -18.09 -10.91 7.34
CA PRO A 548 -17.29 -11.45 8.45
C PRO A 548 -17.97 -12.61 9.18
N ASN A 549 -19.28 -12.78 8.95
CA ASN A 549 -20.09 -13.85 9.49
C ASN A 549 -20.05 -15.14 8.67
N THR A 550 -19.18 -15.25 7.64
CA THR A 550 -18.99 -16.53 6.94
C THR A 550 -17.79 -17.28 7.50
N ASP A 551 -17.91 -18.61 7.55
CA ASP A 551 -16.84 -19.50 8.01
C ASP A 551 -15.63 -19.56 7.05
N PHE A 552 -15.73 -18.91 5.90
CA PHE A 552 -14.67 -18.78 4.89
C PHE A 552 -14.11 -17.35 4.75
N SER A 553 -14.56 -16.40 5.57
CA SER A 553 -14.13 -14.99 5.51
C SER A 553 -12.61 -14.81 5.62
N TRP A 554 -11.98 -15.71 6.35
CA TRP A 554 -10.54 -15.71 6.63
C TRP A 554 -9.80 -16.85 5.95
N HIS A 555 -10.48 -17.56 5.05
CA HIS A 555 -9.94 -18.75 4.43
C HIS A 555 -9.19 -18.39 3.14
N TRP A 556 -8.07 -19.07 2.87
CA TRP A 556 -7.26 -18.85 1.66
C TRP A 556 -8.06 -18.99 0.34
N ALA A 557 -9.07 -19.88 0.32
CA ALA A 557 -9.92 -20.13 -0.85
C ALA A 557 -11.11 -19.17 -0.97
N LYS A 558 -11.21 -18.13 -0.14
CA LYS A 558 -12.34 -17.20 -0.09
C LYS A 558 -12.75 -16.66 -1.47
N SER A 559 -11.78 -16.16 -2.25
CA SER A 559 -12.06 -15.61 -3.58
C SER A 559 -12.66 -16.64 -4.53
N TYR A 560 -12.19 -17.89 -4.46
CA TYR A 560 -12.73 -19.01 -5.25
C TYR A 560 -14.13 -19.43 -4.79
N ILE A 561 -14.39 -19.38 -3.47
CA ILE A 561 -15.71 -19.68 -2.90
C ILE A 561 -16.73 -18.64 -3.34
N ILE A 562 -16.38 -17.33 -3.24
CA ILE A 562 -17.24 -16.24 -3.70
C ILE A 562 -17.47 -16.31 -5.20
N ASP A 563 -16.43 -16.57 -6.00
CA ASP A 563 -16.56 -16.76 -7.45
C ASP A 563 -17.50 -17.91 -7.79
N GLY A 564 -17.37 -19.05 -7.09
CA GLY A 564 -18.26 -20.19 -7.25
C GLY A 564 -19.72 -19.89 -6.89
N MET A 565 -19.96 -19.07 -5.85
CA MET A 565 -21.31 -18.58 -5.50
C MET A 565 -21.87 -17.63 -6.59
N ASN A 566 -21.08 -16.68 -7.03
CA ASN A 566 -21.48 -15.71 -8.06
C ASN A 566 -21.78 -16.37 -9.40
N LYS A 567 -21.06 -17.44 -9.74
CA LYS A 567 -21.28 -18.24 -10.95
C LYS A 567 -22.37 -19.31 -10.77
N GLY A 568 -22.97 -19.43 -9.58
CA GLY A 568 -24.02 -20.40 -9.29
C GLY A 568 -23.57 -21.86 -9.19
N TRP A 569 -22.25 -22.12 -9.09
CA TRP A 569 -21.72 -23.48 -8.93
C TRP A 569 -22.04 -24.06 -7.55
N ILE A 570 -21.96 -23.19 -6.53
CA ILE A 570 -22.30 -23.49 -5.15
C ILE A 570 -23.41 -22.55 -4.66
N ASP A 571 -24.21 -23.04 -3.74
CA ASP A 571 -25.31 -22.28 -3.17
C ASP A 571 -24.75 -21.13 -2.30
N THR A 572 -25.38 -19.96 -2.35
CA THR A 572 -25.01 -18.83 -1.48
C THR A 572 -25.27 -19.22 -0.02
N THR A 573 -24.23 -19.17 0.80
CA THR A 573 -24.29 -19.54 2.21
C THR A 573 -23.27 -18.77 3.04
N ASN A 574 -23.56 -18.58 4.31
CA ASN A 574 -22.61 -18.06 5.30
C ASN A 574 -21.78 -19.17 5.94
N THR A 575 -22.16 -20.44 5.76
CA THR A 575 -21.49 -21.63 6.31
C THR A 575 -21.13 -22.58 5.18
N PHE A 576 -19.96 -22.37 4.59
CA PHE A 576 -19.46 -23.19 3.49
C PHE A 576 -18.70 -24.43 3.94
N ASN A 577 -18.16 -24.43 5.16
CA ASN A 577 -17.30 -25.49 5.71
C ASN A 577 -16.05 -25.77 4.83
N PRO A 578 -15.17 -24.79 4.58
CA PRO A 578 -14.07 -24.91 3.60
C PRO A 578 -13.11 -26.06 3.90
N GLU A 579 -12.88 -26.36 5.17
CA GLU A 579 -11.95 -27.38 5.64
C GLU A 579 -12.59 -28.82 5.71
N LYS A 580 -13.91 -28.91 5.53
CA LYS A 580 -14.59 -30.22 5.48
C LYS A 580 -14.21 -30.94 4.19
N PHE A 581 -13.98 -32.28 4.28
CA PHE A 581 -13.84 -33.12 3.09
C PHE A 581 -15.12 -33.10 2.29
N ILE A 582 -15.01 -32.95 0.97
CA ILE A 582 -16.14 -32.94 0.06
C ILE A 582 -16.54 -34.41 -0.27
N THR A 583 -17.84 -34.69 -0.27
CA THR A 583 -18.29 -35.99 -0.69
C THR A 583 -18.31 -36.12 -2.21
N ARG A 584 -18.35 -37.36 -2.69
CA ARG A 584 -18.44 -37.67 -4.13
C ARG A 584 -19.70 -37.06 -4.76
N ALA A 585 -20.84 -37.14 -4.09
CA ALA A 585 -22.08 -36.50 -4.56
C ALA A 585 -22.00 -34.96 -4.55
N GLU A 586 -21.44 -34.35 -3.50
CA GLU A 586 -21.23 -32.90 -3.45
C GLU A 586 -20.29 -32.42 -4.58
N PHE A 587 -19.21 -33.16 -4.85
CA PHE A 587 -18.27 -32.82 -5.92
C PHE A 587 -18.94 -32.93 -7.31
N VAL A 588 -19.72 -33.98 -7.55
CA VAL A 588 -20.49 -34.15 -8.79
C VAL A 588 -21.44 -32.98 -9.01
N LYS A 589 -22.21 -32.57 -7.99
CA LYS A 589 -23.12 -31.40 -8.08
C LYS A 589 -22.42 -30.14 -8.53
N ILE A 590 -21.29 -29.80 -7.91
CA ILE A 590 -20.57 -28.57 -8.27
C ILE A 590 -19.92 -28.66 -9.67
N VAL A 591 -19.47 -29.86 -10.08
CA VAL A 591 -18.96 -30.12 -11.43
C VAL A 591 -20.06 -29.96 -12.48
N ASN A 592 -21.24 -30.61 -12.29
CA ASN A 592 -22.36 -30.47 -13.22
C ASN A 592 -22.74 -28.99 -13.43
N ARG A 593 -22.89 -28.26 -12.35
CA ARG A 593 -23.22 -26.83 -12.40
C ARG A 593 -22.10 -25.99 -13.09
N ALA A 594 -20.85 -26.27 -12.77
CA ALA A 594 -19.71 -25.50 -13.35
C ALA A 594 -19.60 -25.75 -14.86
N PHE A 595 -19.90 -26.95 -15.34
CA PHE A 595 -19.78 -27.29 -16.76
C PHE A 595 -21.13 -27.27 -17.50
N ASN A 596 -22.24 -26.92 -16.82
CA ASN A 596 -23.59 -26.82 -17.36
C ASN A 596 -24.08 -28.18 -17.92
N PHE A 597 -23.77 -29.28 -17.25
CA PHE A 597 -24.28 -30.60 -17.62
C PHE A 597 -25.70 -30.79 -17.09
N THR A 598 -26.63 -31.20 -17.95
CA THR A 598 -28.07 -31.33 -17.63
C THR A 598 -28.72 -32.64 -18.11
N GLU A 599 -28.09 -33.32 -19.07
CA GLU A 599 -28.65 -34.58 -19.60
C GLU A 599 -28.34 -35.74 -18.68
N SER A 600 -29.36 -36.50 -18.28
CA SER A 600 -29.26 -37.66 -17.40
C SER A 600 -29.46 -39.00 -18.15
N LYS A 601 -29.03 -40.10 -17.52
CA LYS A 601 -29.24 -41.50 -17.98
C LYS A 601 -30.15 -42.21 -17.02
N ASP A 602 -30.93 -43.21 -17.49
CA ASP A 602 -31.84 -43.96 -16.66
C ASP A 602 -31.18 -45.06 -15.78
N GLU A 603 -29.87 -45.17 -15.80
CA GLU A 603 -29.11 -46.04 -14.92
C GLU A 603 -28.86 -45.40 -13.55
N THR A 604 -28.99 -46.19 -12.49
CA THR A 604 -28.75 -45.79 -11.12
C THR A 604 -28.07 -46.94 -10.35
N PHE A 605 -27.52 -46.59 -9.18
CA PHE A 605 -26.88 -47.55 -8.26
C PHE A 605 -27.83 -47.88 -7.11
N LYS A 606 -27.61 -49.01 -6.44
CA LYS A 606 -28.47 -49.47 -5.34
C LYS A 606 -28.47 -48.56 -4.13
N ASP A 607 -27.39 -47.77 -3.96
CA ASP A 607 -27.21 -46.79 -2.91
C ASP A 607 -27.57 -45.36 -3.33
N VAL A 608 -28.30 -45.18 -4.47
CA VAL A 608 -28.76 -43.90 -5.01
C VAL A 608 -30.26 -43.99 -5.25
N ASN A 609 -31.07 -43.45 -4.32
CA ASN A 609 -32.51 -43.52 -4.38
C ASN A 609 -33.13 -42.30 -5.06
N PRO A 610 -34.32 -42.42 -5.71
CA PRO A 610 -34.98 -41.31 -6.40
C PRO A 610 -35.29 -40.10 -5.52
N ASN A 611 -35.40 -40.29 -4.20
CA ASN A 611 -35.64 -39.20 -3.25
C ASN A 611 -34.38 -38.55 -2.70
N ASP A 612 -33.20 -39.04 -3.07
CA ASP A 612 -31.93 -38.43 -2.64
C ASP A 612 -31.66 -37.13 -3.42
N TRP A 613 -31.19 -36.11 -2.73
CA TRP A 613 -30.88 -34.82 -3.35
C TRP A 613 -29.85 -34.92 -4.49
N PHE A 614 -29.04 -35.96 -4.48
CA PHE A 614 -27.98 -36.21 -5.45
C PHE A 614 -28.40 -37.17 -6.57
N TYR A 615 -29.65 -37.65 -6.59
CA TYR A 615 -30.12 -38.65 -7.55
C TYR A 615 -29.90 -38.21 -9.01
N ASP A 616 -30.45 -37.08 -9.38
CA ASP A 616 -30.30 -36.55 -10.74
C ASP A 616 -28.86 -36.11 -11.04
N GLU A 617 -28.13 -35.55 -10.07
CA GLU A 617 -26.74 -35.15 -10.23
C GLU A 617 -25.85 -36.36 -10.62
N ILE A 618 -26.03 -37.50 -9.98
CA ILE A 618 -25.24 -38.69 -10.27
C ILE A 618 -25.61 -39.23 -11.65
N ARG A 619 -26.90 -39.27 -12.01
CA ARG A 619 -27.37 -39.73 -13.33
C ARG A 619 -26.81 -38.87 -14.47
N ILE A 620 -26.72 -37.57 -14.26
CA ILE A 620 -26.08 -36.65 -15.21
C ILE A 620 -24.59 -36.95 -15.35
N ALA A 621 -23.88 -37.12 -14.23
CA ALA A 621 -22.42 -37.37 -14.23
C ALA A 621 -22.07 -38.71 -14.92
N VAL A 622 -22.89 -39.76 -14.72
CA VAL A 622 -22.76 -41.06 -15.37
C VAL A 622 -23.08 -40.97 -16.87
N LYS A 623 -24.06 -40.17 -17.26
CA LYS A 623 -24.38 -39.90 -18.68
C LYS A 623 -23.23 -39.22 -19.41
N VAL A 624 -22.61 -38.21 -18.79
CA VAL A 624 -21.45 -37.50 -19.35
C VAL A 624 -20.20 -38.42 -19.35
N GLY A 625 -20.14 -39.42 -18.44
CA GLY A 625 -19.08 -40.41 -18.40
C GLY A 625 -17.83 -40.04 -17.66
N TYR A 626 -17.81 -38.92 -16.91
CA TYR A 626 -16.62 -38.46 -16.18
C TYR A 626 -16.42 -39.21 -14.84
N ILE A 627 -17.47 -39.84 -14.31
CA ILE A 627 -17.41 -40.61 -13.08
C ILE A 627 -18.25 -41.88 -13.21
N ASN A 628 -17.83 -42.93 -12.53
CA ASN A 628 -18.55 -44.21 -12.45
C ASN A 628 -18.73 -44.61 -10.98
N GLY A 629 -19.51 -45.67 -10.73
CA GLY A 629 -19.59 -46.31 -9.42
C GLY A 629 -18.23 -46.83 -8.93
N ARG A 630 -18.19 -47.18 -7.65
CA ARG A 630 -17.07 -47.92 -7.05
C ARG A 630 -17.04 -49.34 -7.61
N ASP A 631 -18.22 -49.87 -7.83
CA ASP A 631 -18.48 -51.14 -8.51
C ASP A 631 -19.77 -51.02 -9.35
N LYS A 632 -20.26 -52.17 -9.85
CA LYS A 632 -21.45 -52.23 -10.68
C LYS A 632 -22.72 -51.73 -9.99
N ASP A 633 -22.82 -51.93 -8.69
CA ASP A 633 -24.05 -51.71 -7.90
C ASP A 633 -23.97 -50.51 -6.96
N THR A 634 -22.77 -49.98 -6.69
CA THR A 634 -22.52 -49.00 -5.63
C THR A 634 -21.82 -47.74 -6.17
N PHE A 635 -22.37 -46.56 -5.91
CA PHE A 635 -21.76 -45.28 -6.22
C PHE A 635 -20.92 -44.73 -5.06
N ALA A 636 -21.32 -44.96 -3.83
CA ALA A 636 -20.78 -44.40 -2.59
C ALA A 636 -20.89 -42.87 -2.52
N PRO A 637 -22.11 -42.28 -2.58
CA PRO A 637 -22.34 -40.83 -2.71
C PRO A 637 -21.81 -40.03 -1.53
N ASN A 638 -21.81 -40.60 -0.33
CA ASN A 638 -21.42 -39.99 0.90
C ASN A 638 -19.93 -40.17 1.26
N ASP A 639 -19.21 -41.01 0.51
CA ASP A 639 -17.75 -41.12 0.67
C ASP A 639 -17.05 -39.84 0.24
N SER A 640 -15.94 -39.50 0.90
CA SER A 640 -15.09 -38.41 0.45
C SER A 640 -14.38 -38.77 -0.86
N ILE A 641 -14.16 -37.79 -1.73
CA ILE A 641 -13.42 -37.96 -2.98
C ILE A 641 -11.94 -37.71 -2.77
N THR A 642 -11.09 -38.57 -3.34
CA THR A 642 -9.65 -38.42 -3.25
C THR A 642 -9.10 -37.45 -4.30
N ARG A 643 -7.88 -36.94 -4.06
CA ARG A 643 -7.18 -35.97 -4.97
C ARG A 643 -6.98 -36.57 -6.36
N GLN A 644 -6.59 -37.87 -6.47
CA GLN A 644 -6.42 -38.50 -7.79
C GLN A 644 -7.74 -38.75 -8.51
N GLU A 645 -8.85 -38.98 -7.78
CA GLU A 645 -10.20 -39.10 -8.37
C GLU A 645 -10.69 -37.75 -8.90
N ALA A 646 -10.49 -36.66 -8.14
CA ALA A 646 -10.81 -35.32 -8.59
C ALA A 646 -9.98 -34.93 -9.82
N ALA A 647 -8.69 -35.28 -9.83
CA ALA A 647 -7.79 -35.02 -10.98
C ALA A 647 -8.28 -35.78 -12.24
N LYS A 648 -8.74 -37.05 -12.07
CA LYS A 648 -9.32 -37.83 -13.18
C LYS A 648 -10.57 -37.15 -13.75
N ILE A 649 -11.48 -36.74 -12.90
CA ILE A 649 -12.75 -36.11 -13.30
C ILE A 649 -12.45 -34.80 -14.10
N ILE A 650 -11.67 -33.90 -13.52
CA ILE A 650 -11.34 -32.63 -14.15
C ILE A 650 -10.51 -32.80 -15.41
N GLY A 651 -9.50 -33.66 -15.38
CA GLY A 651 -8.67 -33.98 -16.55
C GLY A 651 -9.49 -34.60 -17.69
N TYR A 652 -10.46 -35.46 -17.40
CA TYR A 652 -11.37 -36.03 -18.38
C TYR A 652 -12.24 -34.95 -19.05
N ILE A 653 -12.93 -34.14 -18.25
CA ILE A 653 -13.88 -33.11 -18.72
C ILE A 653 -13.16 -32.05 -19.55
N THR A 654 -11.95 -31.62 -19.11
CA THR A 654 -11.18 -30.58 -19.77
C THR A 654 -10.24 -31.12 -20.85
N ASN A 655 -10.28 -32.40 -21.13
CA ASN A 655 -9.37 -33.09 -22.06
C ASN A 655 -7.88 -32.85 -21.76
N LYS A 656 -7.53 -32.79 -20.47
CA LYS A 656 -6.15 -32.67 -20.01
C LYS A 656 -5.61 -34.04 -19.62
N ILE A 657 -5.02 -34.71 -20.60
CA ILE A 657 -4.46 -36.04 -20.48
C ILE A 657 -3.02 -36.00 -21.01
N ASP A 658 -2.05 -36.42 -20.19
CA ASP A 658 -0.65 -36.48 -20.61
C ASP A 658 -0.01 -37.80 -20.12
N TYR A 659 0.70 -38.49 -20.99
CA TYR A 659 1.31 -39.81 -20.70
C TYR A 659 2.82 -39.69 -20.38
N ASN A 660 3.39 -38.45 -20.30
CA ASN A 660 4.82 -38.30 -20.09
C ASN A 660 5.26 -38.38 -18.63
N TYR A 661 4.35 -38.19 -17.68
CA TYR A 661 4.50 -38.32 -16.20
C TYR A 661 5.69 -37.54 -15.60
N THR A 662 6.12 -36.45 -16.24
CA THR A 662 7.27 -35.66 -15.82
C THR A 662 6.98 -34.94 -14.48
N ASN A 663 5.81 -34.33 -14.36
CA ASN A 663 5.42 -33.61 -13.15
C ASN A 663 5.15 -34.60 -11.98
N ILE A 664 4.46 -35.72 -12.24
CA ILE A 664 4.23 -36.76 -11.22
C ILE A 664 5.55 -37.26 -10.66
N SER A 665 6.53 -37.53 -11.53
CA SER A 665 7.84 -38.07 -11.13
C SER A 665 8.67 -37.11 -10.28
N SER A 666 8.33 -35.84 -10.25
CA SER A 666 8.99 -34.83 -9.40
C SER A 666 8.54 -34.89 -7.93
N PHE A 667 7.41 -35.53 -7.63
CA PHE A 667 6.91 -35.67 -6.25
C PHE A 667 7.48 -36.89 -5.54
N ASN A 668 7.76 -36.75 -4.25
CA ASN A 668 8.29 -37.82 -3.43
C ASN A 668 7.35 -39.06 -3.36
N ASP A 669 6.06 -38.83 -3.51
CA ASP A 669 5.00 -39.87 -3.53
C ASP A 669 4.41 -40.13 -4.92
N GLY A 670 5.03 -39.66 -5.99
CA GLY A 670 4.54 -39.79 -7.36
C GLY A 670 4.29 -41.24 -7.78
N SER A 671 5.05 -42.20 -7.24
CA SER A 671 4.84 -43.64 -7.45
C SER A 671 3.54 -44.14 -6.87
N SER A 672 2.95 -43.47 -5.87
CA SER A 672 1.68 -43.84 -5.21
C SER A 672 0.44 -43.43 -6.02
N VAL A 673 0.60 -42.65 -7.09
CA VAL A 673 -0.49 -42.32 -8.02
C VAL A 673 -0.92 -43.60 -8.73
N ALA A 674 -2.22 -43.96 -8.61
CA ALA A 674 -2.78 -45.14 -9.24
C ALA A 674 -2.63 -45.12 -10.76
N GLN A 675 -2.33 -46.26 -11.39
CA GLN A 675 -2.03 -46.33 -12.82
C GLN A 675 -3.15 -45.71 -13.69
N TRP A 676 -4.41 -45.89 -13.31
CA TRP A 676 -5.57 -45.33 -14.02
C TRP A 676 -5.67 -43.80 -13.91
N ALA A 677 -5.08 -43.21 -12.86
CA ALA A 677 -5.12 -41.77 -12.59
C ALA A 677 -3.94 -41.00 -13.20
N LYS A 678 -2.79 -41.66 -13.41
CA LYS A 678 -1.53 -41.03 -13.87
C LYS A 678 -1.72 -40.08 -15.04
N PRO A 679 -2.36 -40.44 -16.17
CA PRO A 679 -2.47 -39.53 -17.31
C PRO A 679 -3.26 -38.27 -17.00
N TYR A 680 -4.23 -38.36 -16.14
CA TYR A 680 -5.08 -37.21 -15.73
C TYR A 680 -4.39 -36.35 -14.69
N VAL A 681 -3.71 -36.96 -13.71
CA VAL A 681 -2.93 -36.22 -12.71
C VAL A 681 -1.83 -35.41 -13.42
N GLU A 682 -1.09 -36.05 -14.37
CA GLU A 682 -0.09 -35.33 -15.16
C GLU A 682 -0.70 -34.18 -15.96
N GLY A 683 -1.84 -34.41 -16.62
CA GLY A 683 -2.52 -33.42 -17.43
C GLY A 683 -3.01 -32.20 -16.62
N VAL A 684 -3.61 -32.41 -15.43
CA VAL A 684 -4.09 -31.30 -14.58
C VAL A 684 -2.94 -30.55 -13.88
N LEU A 685 -1.84 -31.23 -13.56
CA LEU A 685 -0.61 -30.61 -13.05
C LEU A 685 -0.01 -29.69 -14.10
N LYS A 686 0.19 -30.20 -15.32
CA LYS A 686 0.72 -29.43 -16.44
C LYS A 686 -0.15 -28.24 -16.83
N ALA A 687 -1.49 -28.38 -16.70
CA ALA A 687 -2.45 -27.31 -16.93
C ALA A 687 -2.54 -26.30 -15.77
N GLY A 688 -1.89 -26.55 -14.63
CA GLY A 688 -1.95 -25.68 -13.45
C GLY A 688 -3.28 -25.73 -12.68
N TYR A 689 -4.15 -26.72 -12.97
CA TYR A 689 -5.44 -26.85 -12.27
C TYR A 689 -5.27 -27.40 -10.85
N MET A 690 -4.30 -28.29 -10.65
CA MET A 690 -3.90 -28.81 -9.36
C MET A 690 -2.39 -28.66 -9.16
N ASN A 691 -1.94 -28.59 -7.91
CA ASN A 691 -0.54 -28.53 -7.52
C ASN A 691 -0.26 -29.55 -6.41
N GLY A 692 1.01 -29.91 -6.23
CA GLY A 692 1.46 -30.64 -5.05
C GLY A 692 1.61 -29.76 -3.82
N TYR A 693 1.91 -30.37 -2.69
CA TYR A 693 2.22 -29.69 -1.43
C TYR A 693 3.71 -29.38 -1.39
N ARG A 694 4.07 -28.10 -1.35
CA ARG A 694 5.47 -27.66 -1.35
C ARG A 694 6.22 -28.01 -0.06
N SER A 695 5.49 -28.14 1.06
CA SER A 695 6.08 -28.41 2.38
C SER A 695 6.86 -29.70 2.45
N ASP A 696 6.42 -30.73 1.71
CA ASP A 696 6.97 -32.07 1.71
C ASP A 696 7.21 -32.64 0.30
N ASN A 697 7.00 -31.81 -0.72
CA ASN A 697 7.10 -32.18 -2.13
C ASN A 697 6.28 -33.44 -2.49
N THR A 698 5.01 -33.48 -2.05
CA THR A 698 4.08 -34.59 -2.31
C THR A 698 2.86 -34.15 -3.09
N PHE A 699 2.22 -35.09 -3.82
CA PHE A 699 0.91 -34.88 -4.45
C PHE A 699 -0.25 -35.37 -3.58
N LYS A 700 -0.02 -36.35 -2.71
CA LYS A 700 -1.01 -37.03 -1.82
C LYS A 700 -2.22 -37.61 -2.57
N PRO A 701 -2.02 -38.53 -3.51
CA PRO A 701 -3.03 -38.97 -4.44
C PRO A 701 -4.24 -39.59 -3.75
N SER A 702 -4.03 -40.27 -2.63
CA SER A 702 -5.09 -41.00 -1.87
C SER A 702 -5.74 -40.15 -0.78
N ASP A 703 -5.24 -38.95 -0.50
CA ASP A 703 -5.84 -38.03 0.46
C ASP A 703 -7.18 -37.49 -0.06
N ASN A 704 -8.14 -37.33 0.83
CA ASN A 704 -9.41 -36.70 0.50
C ASN A 704 -9.24 -35.22 0.27
N ILE A 705 -9.94 -34.63 -0.70
CA ILE A 705 -9.91 -33.18 -0.94
C ILE A 705 -10.94 -32.47 -0.07
N LYS A 706 -10.56 -31.24 0.34
CA LYS A 706 -11.46 -30.36 1.07
C LYS A 706 -12.40 -29.61 0.12
N ARG A 707 -13.52 -29.11 0.62
CA ARG A 707 -14.49 -28.31 -0.15
C ARG A 707 -13.82 -27.09 -0.79
N ALA A 708 -12.92 -26.42 -0.06
CA ALA A 708 -12.12 -25.31 -0.55
C ALA A 708 -11.23 -25.71 -1.74
N GLU A 709 -10.55 -26.83 -1.66
CA GLU A 709 -9.71 -27.34 -2.76
C GLU A 709 -10.55 -27.67 -4.00
N ALA A 710 -11.72 -28.29 -3.82
CA ALA A 710 -12.62 -28.63 -4.91
C ALA A 710 -13.05 -27.39 -5.73
N VAL A 711 -13.49 -26.33 -5.06
CA VAL A 711 -13.90 -25.09 -5.73
C VAL A 711 -12.72 -24.41 -6.41
N THR A 712 -11.53 -24.42 -5.78
CA THR A 712 -10.31 -23.86 -6.35
C THR A 712 -9.90 -24.56 -7.65
N ILE A 713 -9.95 -25.89 -7.67
CA ILE A 713 -9.67 -26.71 -8.86
C ILE A 713 -10.63 -26.34 -9.99
N LEU A 714 -11.92 -26.23 -9.69
CA LEU A 714 -12.95 -25.85 -10.67
C LEU A 714 -12.73 -24.43 -11.22
N SER A 715 -12.47 -23.47 -10.38
CA SER A 715 -12.17 -22.10 -10.81
C SER A 715 -11.00 -22.06 -11.78
N ARG A 716 -9.91 -22.76 -11.49
CA ARG A 716 -8.74 -22.84 -12.37
C ARG A 716 -9.02 -23.57 -13.68
N ALA A 717 -9.89 -24.57 -13.67
CA ALA A 717 -10.24 -25.35 -14.86
C ALA A 717 -11.21 -24.62 -15.82
N LYS A 718 -11.86 -23.56 -15.36
CA LYS A 718 -12.89 -22.79 -16.09
C LYS A 718 -12.42 -21.40 -16.52
N ILE A 719 -11.15 -21.06 -16.27
CA ILE A 719 -10.54 -19.80 -16.75
C ILE A 719 -10.25 -19.86 -18.25
#